data_f82e527d33e344450f2d232654484891
#
_entry.id   f82e527d33e344450f2d232654484891
#
_cell.length_a   1.000
_cell.length_b   1.000
_cell.length_c   1.000
_cell.angle_alpha   90.00
_cell.angle_beta   90.00
_cell.angle_gamma   90.00
#
_symmetry.space_group_name_H-M   'P 1'
#
loop_
_entity.id
_entity.type
_entity.pdbx_description
1 polymer ?
#
loop_
_entity_poly.entity_id
_entity_poly.type
_entity_poly.pdbx_seq_one_letter_code
_entity_poly.pdbx_strand_id
1 'polypeptide(L)'
;MDYISDDPNLSDIKSLFEQVKLGKASNASTLSSVLAARGNYTVFAPNNDAVRAYVQQLNGTTDLSSLTEEQKQQIALNCIIDNGTSNAYESADFPIGGNTFSTSNLRDRRLSCTQDSVDQAFVINGDAKCIETNHEVSNGYLHVVDHVISPSTNSVAELVQKAGNMRIMGRLLALTGWADSLSVKTSQEEAYETEHINDAGSTKRFVNTNFPYMEKRSVAYTAFMEVDDAFINDWGCPAPEVDGEGNITNWQAIEDVIVSKCKENFPESEDDTHTAVDLTNMKATSNPVNRFVAYHLLYGGMAIDEFVHHFNEYNYDMVNLDAPVARGYSVNVWDYYATMGPNRGLLKVTQLPTGDYPFYLNRISTYDDGIKGTYEERSAVETKPGQTGINLLIHPINDLSGVTYDNNALNGFYYPIEHVMVYNDETRTLLASERMRIDATTLLYELQSQDCRGKKIAYFPNDYFANISNVSTSTEIYYLQDGLCDNKGSWKDFQGDEFLLTGRFDFVLKLPPVPKAGSYEIRMGASLNDQRSMFQVYFGDSPDRTSPIGLPIDQRESVSMIPGSPWVDDSGLSEASIRENDRNLRNQGYMKSPNYFTVDGSKGLTTTRNATPNSPALRRILTTQYMEPGKSYYLRFKSAVEASNKQFMLDYFEFVPVSIVNAVEPEDIW
;
A
#
# COMPACT_ATOMS: atom_id res chain seq x y z
N MET A 1 18.12 25.79 13.56
CA MET A 1 18.61 26.98 12.82
C MET A 1 19.94 27.50 13.33
N ASP A 2 20.19 27.52 14.64
CA ASP A 2 21.46 28.05 15.20
C ASP A 2 22.68 27.29 14.64
N TYR A 3 22.67 25.95 14.64
CA TYR A 3 23.75 25.16 14.06
C TYR A 3 24.06 25.54 12.62
N ILE A 4 23.01 25.63 11.74
CA ILE A 4 23.18 26.03 10.32
C ILE A 4 23.73 27.46 10.20
N SER A 5 23.41 28.33 11.14
CA SER A 5 23.88 29.72 11.12
C SER A 5 25.35 29.87 11.55
N ASP A 6 25.81 28.95 12.39
CA ASP A 6 27.17 28.97 12.92
C ASP A 6 28.18 28.26 11.98
N ASP A 7 27.69 27.42 11.05
CA ASP A 7 28.55 26.74 10.09
C ASP A 7 28.61 27.51 8.74
N PRO A 8 29.76 28.11 8.38
CA PRO A 8 29.93 28.81 7.13
C PRO A 8 29.75 27.89 5.89
N ASN A 9 29.93 26.59 6.00
CA ASN A 9 29.74 25.65 4.91
C ASN A 9 28.26 25.35 4.60
N LEU A 10 27.33 25.82 5.44
CA LEU A 10 25.88 25.70 5.28
C LEU A 10 25.19 27.02 4.94
N SER A 11 25.96 28.07 4.58
CA SER A 11 25.42 29.41 4.32
C SER A 11 24.44 29.44 3.15
N ASP A 12 24.65 28.63 2.11
CA ASP A 12 23.82 28.62 0.91
C ASP A 12 22.44 27.97 1.21
N ILE A 13 22.41 26.84 1.91
CA ILE A 13 21.14 26.22 2.32
C ILE A 13 20.39 27.07 3.37
N LYS A 14 21.12 27.75 4.26
CA LYS A 14 20.53 28.74 5.18
C LYS A 14 19.77 29.82 4.42
N SER A 15 20.42 30.42 3.41
CA SER A 15 19.81 31.45 2.57
C SER A 15 18.52 30.96 1.89
N LEU A 16 18.48 29.71 1.45
CA LEU A 16 17.27 29.10 0.88
C LEU A 16 16.17 28.91 1.93
N PHE A 17 16.50 28.47 3.15
CA PHE A 17 15.51 28.31 4.24
C PHE A 17 14.91 29.65 4.70
N GLU A 18 15.64 30.75 4.57
CA GLU A 18 15.15 32.11 4.86
C GLU A 18 14.19 32.63 3.79
N GLN A 19 14.30 32.16 2.54
CA GLN A 19 13.50 32.61 1.40
C GLN A 19 12.27 31.74 1.16
N VAL A 20 12.39 30.42 1.33
CA VAL A 20 11.32 29.45 1.02
C VAL A 20 10.26 29.47 2.10
N LYS A 21 8.99 29.50 1.70
CA LYS A 21 7.84 29.45 2.58
C LYS A 21 7.19 28.06 2.57
N LEU A 22 6.69 27.64 3.73
CA LEU A 22 5.88 26.45 3.87
C LEU A 22 4.41 26.83 3.62
N GLY A 23 3.91 26.51 2.44
CA GLY A 23 2.54 26.80 2.00
C GLY A 23 2.42 27.98 1.02
N LYS A 24 1.27 28.03 0.34
CA LYS A 24 0.97 29.00 -0.72
C LYS A 24 0.42 30.35 -0.21
N ALA A 25 0.03 30.43 1.07
CA ALA A 25 -0.53 31.65 1.63
C ALA A 25 0.52 32.78 1.73
N SER A 26 0.11 34.03 1.49
CA SER A 26 1.02 35.19 1.53
C SER A 26 1.68 35.40 2.92
N ASN A 27 1.01 34.97 3.98
CA ASN A 27 1.46 35.01 5.37
C ASN A 27 2.10 33.69 5.84
N ALA A 28 2.37 32.74 4.94
CA ALA A 28 3.01 31.48 5.31
C ALA A 28 4.40 31.73 5.90
N SER A 29 4.75 30.94 6.92
CA SER A 29 6.06 31.02 7.59
C SER A 29 7.17 30.57 6.66
N THR A 30 8.35 31.18 6.78
CA THR A 30 9.57 30.69 6.13
C THR A 30 10.04 29.40 6.79
N LEU A 31 10.78 28.58 6.04
CA LEU A 31 11.38 27.35 6.60
C LEU A 31 12.30 27.66 7.79
N SER A 32 13.05 28.76 7.71
CA SER A 32 13.87 29.22 8.84
C SER A 32 13.04 29.42 10.11
N SER A 33 11.84 30.01 9.98
CA SER A 33 10.93 30.22 11.12
C SER A 33 10.35 28.91 11.63
N VAL A 34 10.01 27.97 10.72
CA VAL A 34 9.49 26.64 11.07
C VAL A 34 10.55 25.83 11.82
N LEU A 35 11.77 25.77 11.28
CA LEU A 35 12.89 25.05 11.90
C LEU A 35 13.41 25.69 13.20
N ALA A 36 13.08 26.95 13.46
CA ALA A 36 13.35 27.61 14.75
C ALA A 36 12.26 27.34 15.79
N ALA A 37 11.11 26.83 15.38
CA ALA A 37 10.00 26.50 16.28
C ALA A 37 10.21 25.13 16.96
N ARG A 38 9.33 24.81 17.91
CA ARG A 38 9.30 23.46 18.52
C ARG A 38 8.80 22.44 17.48
N GLY A 39 9.43 21.30 17.46
CA GLY A 39 9.10 20.19 16.55
C GLY A 39 10.11 19.07 16.69
N ASN A 40 10.02 18.06 15.84
CA ASN A 40 10.99 16.97 15.70
C ASN A 40 11.38 16.87 14.22
N TYR A 41 12.48 17.48 13.83
CA TYR A 41 12.91 17.55 12.45
C TYR A 41 14.16 16.71 12.21
N THR A 42 14.17 15.99 11.09
CA THR A 42 15.39 15.42 10.52
C THR A 42 15.78 16.27 9.30
N VAL A 43 16.97 16.83 9.32
CA VAL A 43 17.45 17.72 8.24
C VAL A 43 18.70 17.11 7.60
N PHE A 44 18.64 16.83 6.32
CA PHE A 44 19.80 16.45 5.49
C PHE A 44 20.32 17.70 4.78
N ALA A 45 21.14 18.47 5.43
CA ALA A 45 21.61 19.77 4.93
C ALA A 45 22.72 19.60 3.88
N PRO A 46 22.48 19.93 2.59
CA PRO A 46 23.55 19.94 1.61
C PRO A 46 24.54 21.06 1.92
N ASN A 47 25.85 20.76 1.84
CA ASN A 47 26.87 21.77 2.01
C ASN A 47 26.89 22.76 0.81
N ASN A 48 27.65 23.86 0.93
CA ASN A 48 27.69 24.90 -0.12
C ASN A 48 28.17 24.34 -1.48
N ASP A 49 29.11 23.41 -1.48
CA ASP A 49 29.61 22.81 -2.72
C ASP A 49 28.53 21.99 -3.40
N ALA A 50 27.76 21.22 -2.63
CA ALA A 50 26.61 20.47 -3.12
C ALA A 50 25.54 21.38 -3.73
N VAL A 51 25.16 22.45 -3.01
CA VAL A 51 24.17 23.42 -3.50
C VAL A 51 24.63 24.07 -4.79
N ARG A 52 25.88 24.56 -4.84
CA ARG A 52 26.43 25.24 -6.04
C ARG A 52 26.58 24.29 -7.22
N ALA A 53 27.02 23.06 -6.99
CA ALA A 53 27.09 22.03 -8.03
C ALA A 53 25.71 21.75 -8.64
N TYR A 54 24.68 21.66 -7.82
CA TYR A 54 23.31 21.46 -8.28
C TYR A 54 22.76 22.65 -9.05
N VAL A 55 23.01 23.89 -8.59
CA VAL A 55 22.61 25.10 -9.30
C VAL A 55 23.34 25.21 -10.64
N GLN A 56 24.62 24.86 -10.69
CA GLN A 56 25.39 24.79 -11.93
C GLN A 56 24.79 23.78 -12.93
N GLN A 57 24.35 22.66 -12.45
CA GLN A 57 23.71 21.65 -13.28
C GLN A 57 22.34 22.12 -13.83
N LEU A 58 21.55 22.82 -13.00
CA LEU A 58 20.23 23.31 -13.40
C LEU A 58 20.27 24.50 -14.33
N ASN A 59 21.11 25.51 -14.02
CA ASN A 59 21.03 26.83 -14.62
C ASN A 59 22.34 27.28 -15.30
N GLY A 60 23.38 26.43 -15.33
CA GLY A 60 24.68 26.74 -15.94
C GLY A 60 25.52 27.78 -15.18
N THR A 61 25.14 28.10 -13.93
CA THR A 61 25.83 29.04 -13.04
C THR A 61 25.78 28.55 -11.60
N THR A 62 26.70 29.00 -10.75
CA THR A 62 26.71 28.71 -9.31
C THR A 62 25.96 29.75 -8.48
N ASP A 63 25.38 30.79 -9.12
CA ASP A 63 24.68 31.88 -8.44
C ASP A 63 23.26 31.46 -8.04
N LEU A 64 22.98 31.43 -6.73
CA LEU A 64 21.68 31.11 -6.19
C LEU A 64 20.56 32.06 -6.64
N SER A 65 20.90 33.30 -7.02
CA SER A 65 19.93 34.28 -7.55
C SER A 65 19.32 33.86 -8.88
N SER A 66 19.92 32.89 -9.57
CA SER A 66 19.40 32.30 -10.81
C SER A 66 18.26 31.33 -10.60
N LEU A 67 18.05 30.86 -9.36
CA LEU A 67 17.02 29.88 -9.04
C LEU A 67 15.62 30.50 -9.09
N THR A 68 14.71 29.78 -9.75
CA THR A 68 13.27 30.06 -9.64
C THR A 68 12.74 29.70 -8.25
N GLU A 69 11.57 30.21 -7.88
CA GLU A 69 10.94 29.86 -6.59
C GLU A 69 10.67 28.34 -6.47
N GLU A 70 10.26 27.70 -7.55
CA GLU A 70 10.07 26.24 -7.59
C GLU A 70 11.38 25.47 -7.36
N GLN A 71 12.48 25.91 -8.00
CA GLN A 71 13.80 25.30 -7.80
C GLN A 71 14.31 25.51 -6.37
N LYS A 72 14.09 26.69 -5.75
CA LYS A 72 14.41 26.92 -4.35
C LYS A 72 13.62 26.00 -3.42
N GLN A 73 12.31 25.86 -3.67
CA GLN A 73 11.45 24.93 -2.93
C GLN A 73 11.91 23.49 -3.09
N GLN A 74 12.28 23.08 -4.29
CA GLN A 74 12.79 21.73 -4.56
C GLN A 74 14.04 21.43 -3.74
N ILE A 75 14.99 22.32 -3.66
CA ILE A 75 16.20 22.14 -2.85
C ILE A 75 15.86 22.10 -1.36
N ALA A 76 15.13 23.10 -0.87
CA ALA A 76 14.94 23.33 0.54
C ALA A 76 13.96 22.36 1.21
N LEU A 77 12.86 22.00 0.53
CA LEU A 77 11.84 21.13 1.13
C LEU A 77 12.20 19.64 1.03
N ASN A 78 12.96 19.24 0.03
CA ASN A 78 13.33 17.82 -0.11
C ASN A 78 14.31 17.33 0.96
N CYS A 79 15.05 18.22 1.60
CA CYS A 79 16.05 17.84 2.59
C CYS A 79 15.51 17.83 4.04
N ILE A 80 14.21 18.04 4.26
CA ILE A 80 13.61 18.13 5.59
C ILE A 80 12.51 17.10 5.74
N ILE A 81 12.57 16.32 6.82
CA ILE A 81 11.48 15.45 7.29
C ILE A 81 10.92 16.07 8.57
N ASP A 82 9.62 16.30 8.62
CA ASP A 82 8.91 16.66 9.85
C ASP A 82 8.36 15.38 10.49
N ASN A 83 8.99 14.94 11.56
CA ASN A 83 8.63 13.71 12.26
C ASN A 83 7.40 13.91 13.19
N GLY A 84 6.86 15.12 13.29
CA GLY A 84 5.68 15.42 14.10
C GLY A 84 5.86 15.09 15.58
N THR A 85 5.13 14.10 16.06
CA THR A 85 5.22 13.60 17.44
C THR A 85 6.23 12.46 17.62
N SER A 86 6.75 11.90 16.54
CA SER A 86 7.77 10.86 16.57
C SER A 86 9.16 11.47 16.73
N ASN A 87 10.12 10.67 17.17
CA ASN A 87 11.51 11.11 17.27
C ASN A 87 12.07 11.45 15.87
N ALA A 88 12.91 12.47 15.83
CA ALA A 88 13.73 12.73 14.64
C ALA A 88 14.75 11.58 14.47
N TYR A 89 15.10 11.26 13.22
CA TYR A 89 16.00 10.17 12.92
C TYR A 89 17.45 10.54 13.24
N GLU A 90 18.08 9.77 14.11
CA GLU A 90 19.53 9.67 14.17
C GLU A 90 20.04 8.56 13.23
N SER A 91 21.33 8.51 12.98
CA SER A 91 21.87 7.54 11.99
C SER A 91 21.64 6.07 12.38
N ALA A 92 21.44 5.78 13.66
CA ALA A 92 21.08 4.44 14.14
C ALA A 92 19.66 4.01 13.71
N ASP A 93 18.78 4.98 13.42
CA ASP A 93 17.38 4.75 13.01
C ASP A 93 17.23 4.76 11.48
N PHE A 94 18.30 4.96 10.73
CA PHE A 94 18.20 5.04 9.28
C PHE A 94 17.81 3.67 8.70
N PRO A 95 16.78 3.64 7.83
CA PRO A 95 16.45 2.43 7.09
C PRO A 95 17.61 2.12 6.13
N ILE A 96 18.16 0.92 6.20
CA ILE A 96 19.25 0.48 5.34
C ILE A 96 18.73 -0.45 4.24
N GLY A 97 19.54 -0.67 3.22
CA GLY A 97 19.23 -1.62 2.17
C GLY A 97 18.25 -1.11 1.11
N GLY A 98 18.18 0.21 0.90
CA GLY A 98 17.27 0.81 -0.07
C GLY A 98 15.85 1.01 0.43
N ASN A 99 15.58 0.66 1.69
CA ASN A 99 14.30 0.98 2.34
C ASN A 99 14.12 2.50 2.47
N THR A 100 12.87 2.92 2.61
CA THR A 100 12.54 4.33 2.77
C THR A 100 12.33 4.72 4.22
N PHE A 101 12.60 5.98 4.55
CA PHE A 101 12.18 6.54 5.84
C PHE A 101 10.67 6.43 5.97
N SER A 102 10.20 6.11 7.15
CA SER A 102 8.77 5.92 7.40
C SER A 102 7.95 7.21 7.29
N THR A 103 8.59 8.38 7.40
CA THR A 103 7.96 9.69 7.23
C THR A 103 8.45 10.34 5.94
N SER A 104 7.53 10.88 5.13
CA SER A 104 7.86 11.63 3.93
C SER A 104 8.53 12.97 4.26
N ASN A 105 9.31 13.51 3.32
CA ASN A 105 9.85 14.85 3.43
C ASN A 105 8.75 15.93 3.23
N LEU A 106 9.10 17.20 3.34
CA LEU A 106 8.15 18.31 3.19
C LEU A 106 7.60 18.48 1.75
N ARG A 107 8.05 17.67 0.79
CA ARG A 107 7.48 17.54 -0.56
C ARG A 107 6.64 16.28 -0.74
N ASP A 108 6.25 15.65 0.34
CA ASP A 108 5.50 14.39 0.36
C ASP A 108 6.22 13.24 -0.40
N ARG A 109 7.58 13.27 -0.41
CA ARG A 109 8.41 12.26 -1.06
C ARG A 109 9.10 11.40 0.00
N ARG A 110 9.04 10.10 -0.17
CA ARG A 110 9.78 9.17 0.67
C ARG A 110 11.23 9.09 0.21
N LEU A 111 12.14 9.32 1.13
CA LEU A 111 13.56 9.22 0.87
C LEU A 111 14.04 7.80 1.16
N SER A 112 14.82 7.20 0.27
CA SER A 112 15.49 5.94 0.50
C SER A 112 16.83 6.15 1.19
N CYS A 113 17.34 5.09 1.85
CA CYS A 113 18.66 5.09 2.45
C CYS A 113 19.39 3.80 2.11
N THR A 114 20.62 3.92 1.65
CA THR A 114 21.57 2.83 1.41
C THR A 114 22.86 3.09 2.15
N GLN A 115 23.76 2.11 2.16
CA GLN A 115 25.12 2.29 2.66
C GLN A 115 26.12 2.13 1.51
N ASP A 116 27.07 3.06 1.44
CA ASP A 116 28.20 2.93 0.54
C ASP A 116 29.02 1.69 0.87
N SER A 117 29.33 0.89 -0.13
CA SER A 117 30.03 -0.39 0.05
C SER A 117 31.49 -0.24 0.48
N VAL A 118 32.08 0.94 0.29
CA VAL A 118 33.50 1.19 0.56
C VAL A 118 33.73 1.69 1.98
N ASP A 119 33.00 2.73 2.38
CA ASP A 119 33.21 3.39 3.67
C ASP A 119 32.01 3.30 4.63
N GLN A 120 30.96 2.58 4.23
CA GLN A 120 29.74 2.35 5.01
C GLN A 120 28.99 3.64 5.36
N ALA A 121 29.28 4.74 4.69
CA ALA A 121 28.53 5.98 4.87
C ALA A 121 27.10 5.83 4.34
N PHE A 122 26.16 6.50 4.98
CA PHE A 122 24.76 6.52 4.52
C PHE A 122 24.62 7.38 3.27
N VAL A 123 23.87 6.86 2.31
CA VAL A 123 23.55 7.55 1.06
C VAL A 123 22.04 7.70 0.97
N ILE A 124 21.58 8.93 0.94
CA ILE A 124 20.17 9.28 0.92
C ILE A 124 19.74 9.47 -0.54
N ASN A 125 18.63 8.81 -0.90
CA ASN A 125 17.99 8.89 -2.22
C ASN A 125 18.95 8.59 -3.40
N GLY A 126 19.91 7.70 -3.16
CA GLY A 126 20.81 7.14 -4.17
C GLY A 126 22.10 7.93 -4.44
N ASP A 127 22.19 9.20 -4.09
CA ASP A 127 23.34 10.04 -4.43
C ASP A 127 23.85 10.97 -3.31
N ALA A 128 23.02 11.36 -2.36
CA ALA A 128 23.38 12.28 -1.31
C ALA A 128 24.05 11.56 -0.13
N LYS A 129 25.38 11.49 -0.12
CA LYS A 129 26.15 10.85 0.92
C LYS A 129 26.23 11.70 2.18
N CYS A 130 25.91 11.11 3.32
CA CYS A 130 26.09 11.77 4.62
C CYS A 130 27.58 11.86 4.95
N ILE A 131 28.12 13.04 4.93
CA ILE A 131 29.53 13.33 5.29
C ILE A 131 29.68 13.65 6.78
N GLU A 132 28.64 14.13 7.42
CA GLU A 132 28.54 14.31 8.85
C GLU A 132 27.15 13.87 9.33
N THR A 133 27.07 13.17 10.46
CA THR A 133 25.81 12.65 10.99
C THR A 133 25.61 13.04 12.44
N ASN A 134 24.33 13.00 12.90
CA ASN A 134 23.96 13.08 14.30
C ASN A 134 24.33 14.41 15.00
N HIS A 135 24.23 15.54 14.30
CA HIS A 135 24.26 16.83 14.97
C HIS A 135 22.93 17.04 15.69
N GLU A 136 22.93 16.70 16.98
CA GLU A 136 21.75 16.86 17.84
C GLU A 136 21.48 18.35 18.08
N VAL A 137 20.25 18.76 17.86
CA VAL A 137 19.75 20.11 18.09
C VAL A 137 18.49 20.06 18.96
N SER A 138 18.07 21.19 19.51
CA SER A 138 16.94 21.24 20.46
C SER A 138 15.61 20.69 19.93
N ASN A 139 15.47 20.52 18.63
CA ASN A 139 14.26 20.07 17.96
C ASN A 139 14.53 19.05 16.85
N GLY A 140 15.55 18.21 17.00
CA GLY A 140 15.81 17.09 16.12
C GLY A 140 17.27 16.83 15.81
N TYR A 141 17.52 16.26 14.62
CA TYR A 141 18.86 15.91 14.15
C TYR A 141 19.14 16.56 12.79
N LEU A 142 20.40 16.98 12.62
CA LEU A 142 20.93 17.46 11.35
C LEU A 142 22.06 16.55 10.89
N HIS A 143 22.04 16.23 9.61
CA HIS A 143 23.07 15.47 8.90
C HIS A 143 23.55 16.31 7.72
N VAL A 144 24.85 16.41 7.50
CA VAL A 144 25.40 17.13 6.36
C VAL A 144 25.62 16.17 5.21
N VAL A 145 25.14 16.55 4.02
CA VAL A 145 25.26 15.75 2.80
C VAL A 145 26.05 16.46 1.72
N ASP A 146 26.71 15.67 0.88
CA ASP A 146 27.58 16.16 -0.21
C ASP A 146 26.87 16.40 -1.54
N HIS A 147 25.58 16.06 -1.63
CA HIS A 147 24.70 16.31 -2.79
C HIS A 147 23.35 16.86 -2.34
N VAL A 148 22.68 17.61 -3.22
CA VAL A 148 21.30 18.04 -3.01
C VAL A 148 20.37 16.86 -3.22
N ILE A 149 19.51 16.57 -2.24
CA ILE A 149 18.48 15.53 -2.38
C ILE A 149 17.45 16.03 -3.41
N SER A 150 17.40 15.36 -4.54
CA SER A 150 16.57 15.75 -5.67
C SER A 150 15.82 14.53 -6.24
N PRO A 151 14.71 14.12 -5.59
CA PRO A 151 13.86 13.07 -6.13
C PRO A 151 13.40 13.38 -7.55
N SER A 152 13.27 12.37 -8.38
CA SER A 152 12.89 12.54 -9.78
C SER A 152 11.59 13.34 -9.94
N THR A 153 11.59 14.26 -10.92
CA THR A 153 10.39 14.99 -11.36
C THR A 153 9.65 14.28 -12.48
N ASN A 154 10.17 13.15 -12.94
CA ASN A 154 9.52 12.33 -13.96
C ASN A 154 8.38 11.51 -13.37
N SER A 155 7.32 11.31 -14.15
CA SER A 155 6.26 10.35 -13.81
C SER A 155 6.76 8.90 -13.91
N VAL A 156 5.98 7.97 -13.38
CA VAL A 156 6.24 6.53 -13.50
C VAL A 156 6.48 6.15 -14.97
N ALA A 157 5.61 6.61 -15.89
CA ALA A 157 5.76 6.30 -17.30
C ALA A 157 7.05 6.87 -17.90
N GLU A 158 7.40 8.12 -17.56
CA GLU A 158 8.63 8.74 -18.07
C GLU A 158 9.88 8.03 -17.57
N LEU A 159 9.91 7.56 -16.31
CA LEU A 159 11.04 6.80 -15.80
C LEU A 159 11.20 5.46 -16.50
N VAL A 160 10.10 4.72 -16.69
CA VAL A 160 10.13 3.44 -17.42
C VAL A 160 10.58 3.63 -18.87
N GLN A 161 10.09 4.67 -19.55
CA GLN A 161 10.49 4.98 -20.93
C GLN A 161 11.96 5.39 -21.07
N LYS A 162 12.54 5.95 -20.02
CA LYS A 162 13.97 6.32 -19.99
C LYS A 162 14.89 5.18 -19.56
N ALA A 163 14.34 4.13 -18.95
CA ALA A 163 15.11 2.99 -18.49
C ALA A 163 15.69 2.19 -19.66
N GLY A 164 17.02 2.05 -19.66
CA GLY A 164 17.75 1.44 -20.78
C GLY A 164 17.51 -0.05 -20.98
N ASN A 165 16.87 -0.74 -20.04
CA ASN A 165 16.60 -2.18 -20.06
C ASN A 165 15.11 -2.53 -19.96
N MET A 166 14.21 -1.57 -20.08
CA MET A 166 12.75 -1.74 -20.11
C MET A 166 12.13 -1.06 -21.33
N ARG A 167 12.85 -1.08 -22.45
CA ARG A 167 12.46 -0.43 -23.70
C ARG A 167 11.16 -0.95 -24.28
N ILE A 168 10.95 -2.27 -24.15
CA ILE A 168 9.73 -2.93 -24.63
C ILE A 168 8.53 -2.42 -23.83
N MET A 169 8.58 -2.46 -22.50
CA MET A 169 7.49 -1.96 -21.67
C MET A 169 7.26 -0.46 -21.84
N GLY A 170 8.32 0.34 -21.91
CA GLY A 170 8.21 1.77 -22.21
C GLY A 170 7.48 2.07 -23.52
N ARG A 171 7.75 1.27 -24.57
CA ARG A 171 7.05 1.36 -25.86
C ARG A 171 5.59 0.90 -25.75
N LEU A 172 5.31 -0.18 -25.02
CA LEU A 172 3.95 -0.69 -24.81
C LEU A 172 3.08 0.30 -24.04
N LEU A 173 3.61 0.95 -23.00
CA LEU A 173 2.91 2.01 -22.27
C LEU A 173 2.45 3.14 -23.22
N ALA A 174 3.32 3.55 -24.16
CA ALA A 174 2.97 4.59 -25.13
C ALA A 174 1.89 4.10 -26.14
N LEU A 175 2.06 2.91 -26.69
CA LEU A 175 1.14 2.36 -27.71
C LEU A 175 -0.25 2.09 -27.15
N THR A 176 -0.35 1.65 -25.91
CA THR A 176 -1.62 1.35 -25.24
C THR A 176 -2.29 2.59 -24.64
N GLY A 177 -1.60 3.74 -24.61
CA GLY A 177 -2.10 4.97 -24.01
C GLY A 177 -1.98 5.03 -22.47
N TRP A 178 -1.45 3.99 -21.83
CA TRP A 178 -1.25 3.99 -20.37
C TRP A 178 -0.19 4.99 -19.93
N ALA A 179 0.77 5.34 -20.79
CA ALA A 179 1.72 6.40 -20.50
C ALA A 179 1.03 7.74 -20.18
N ASP A 180 -0.01 8.09 -20.94
CA ASP A 180 -0.80 9.31 -20.70
C ASP A 180 -1.54 9.24 -19.37
N SER A 181 -2.11 8.07 -19.03
CA SER A 181 -2.81 7.86 -17.76
C SER A 181 -1.86 7.96 -16.56
N LEU A 182 -0.67 7.39 -16.67
CA LEU A 182 0.36 7.43 -15.61
C LEU A 182 1.12 8.76 -15.55
N SER A 183 0.84 9.72 -16.43
CA SER A 183 1.45 11.05 -16.42
C SER A 183 0.65 12.11 -15.66
N VAL A 184 -0.55 11.75 -15.17
CA VAL A 184 -1.36 12.66 -14.32
C VAL A 184 -0.61 12.95 -13.03
N LYS A 185 -0.29 14.22 -12.79
CA LYS A 185 0.61 14.62 -11.70
C LYS A 185 -0.10 15.45 -10.62
N THR A 186 -0.69 16.57 -10.96
CA THR A 186 -1.04 17.59 -9.98
C THR A 186 -2.45 18.15 -10.09
N SER A 187 -3.11 18.05 -11.24
CA SER A 187 -4.38 18.76 -11.45
C SER A 187 -5.53 18.27 -10.55
N GLN A 188 -5.56 17.01 -10.20
CA GLN A 188 -6.58 16.47 -9.30
C GLN A 188 -6.27 16.78 -7.83
N GLU A 189 -5.00 16.79 -7.45
CA GLU A 189 -4.55 17.21 -6.12
C GLU A 189 -4.86 18.67 -5.86
N GLU A 190 -4.51 19.55 -6.81
CA GLU A 190 -4.78 20.98 -6.71
C GLU A 190 -6.28 21.30 -6.68
N ALA A 191 -7.09 20.57 -7.43
CA ALA A 191 -8.54 20.72 -7.39
C ALA A 191 -9.11 20.36 -6.02
N TYR A 192 -8.69 19.22 -5.46
CA TYR A 192 -9.10 18.79 -4.13
C TYR A 192 -8.68 19.78 -3.04
N GLU A 193 -7.41 20.20 -3.03
CA GLU A 193 -6.89 21.18 -2.06
C GLU A 193 -7.64 22.51 -2.16
N THR A 194 -8.02 22.93 -3.36
CA THR A 194 -8.77 24.18 -3.58
C THR A 194 -10.20 24.08 -3.04
N GLU A 195 -10.86 22.95 -3.26
CA GLU A 195 -12.22 22.71 -2.79
C GLU A 195 -12.28 22.65 -1.25
N HIS A 196 -11.29 22.03 -0.62
CA HIS A 196 -11.22 21.81 0.83
C HIS A 196 -10.31 22.78 1.57
N ILE A 197 -9.93 23.89 0.98
CA ILE A 197 -8.97 24.86 1.57
C ILE A 197 -9.42 25.41 2.92
N ASN A 198 -10.72 25.50 3.16
CA ASN A 198 -11.27 25.99 4.42
C ASN A 198 -11.24 24.96 5.56
N ASP A 199 -11.04 23.70 5.21
CA ASP A 199 -10.99 22.59 6.17
C ASP A 199 -9.55 22.30 6.61
N ALA A 200 -8.56 22.89 5.92
CA ALA A 200 -7.15 22.72 6.19
C ALA A 200 -6.79 23.11 7.64
N GLY A 201 -6.01 22.27 8.31
CA GLY A 201 -5.64 22.45 9.72
C GLY A 201 -6.76 22.18 10.72
N SER A 202 -7.95 21.78 10.26
CA SER A 202 -9.04 21.42 11.15
C SER A 202 -8.87 20.01 11.72
N THR A 203 -9.55 19.76 12.86
CA THR A 203 -9.57 18.43 13.47
C THR A 203 -10.98 18.05 13.86
N LYS A 204 -11.25 16.74 13.80
CA LYS A 204 -12.50 16.16 14.30
C LYS A 204 -12.21 15.35 15.55
N ARG A 205 -12.89 15.66 16.65
CA ARG A 205 -12.76 14.88 17.88
C ARG A 205 -13.67 13.66 17.85
N PHE A 206 -13.06 12.49 17.99
CA PHE A 206 -13.76 11.23 18.12
C PHE A 206 -13.16 10.40 19.26
N VAL A 207 -14.00 9.82 20.11
CA VAL A 207 -13.60 9.20 21.38
C VAL A 207 -12.76 10.21 22.17
N ASN A 208 -11.53 10.01 22.46
CA ASN A 208 -10.65 10.96 23.16
C ASN A 208 -9.53 11.49 22.27
N THR A 209 -9.56 11.20 20.98
CA THR A 209 -8.52 11.55 20.02
C THR A 209 -9.02 12.66 19.06
N ASN A 210 -8.14 13.58 18.70
CA ASN A 210 -8.38 14.57 17.66
C ASN A 210 -7.79 14.06 16.35
N PHE A 211 -8.66 13.76 15.39
CA PHE A 211 -8.27 13.31 14.06
C PHE A 211 -8.05 14.50 13.15
N PRO A 212 -6.85 14.67 12.59
CA PRO A 212 -6.61 15.68 11.59
C PRO A 212 -7.51 15.46 10.37
N TYR A 213 -8.01 16.55 9.80
CA TYR A 213 -8.68 16.51 8.51
C TYR A 213 -7.65 16.20 7.41
N MET A 214 -7.98 15.32 6.47
CA MET A 214 -7.11 15.02 5.35
C MET A 214 -7.17 16.15 4.32
N GLU A 215 -6.11 16.94 4.27
CA GLU A 215 -6.02 18.17 3.46
C GLU A 215 -5.64 17.90 1.99
N LYS A 216 -5.04 16.74 1.73
CA LYS A 216 -4.50 16.39 0.43
C LYS A 216 -5.08 15.09 -0.09
N ARG A 217 -5.17 14.98 -1.42
CA ARG A 217 -5.56 13.76 -2.12
C ARG A 217 -4.65 13.53 -3.30
N SER A 218 -3.59 12.77 -3.10
CA SER A 218 -2.61 12.49 -4.15
C SER A 218 -3.09 11.41 -5.10
N VAL A 219 -2.81 11.61 -6.37
CA VAL A 219 -2.97 10.59 -7.42
C VAL A 219 -1.60 9.95 -7.64
N ALA A 220 -1.47 8.70 -7.26
CA ALA A 220 -0.22 7.97 -7.37
C ALA A 220 -0.44 6.56 -7.92
N TYR A 221 0.65 5.94 -8.40
CA TYR A 221 0.62 4.67 -9.10
C TYR A 221 1.78 3.77 -8.67
N THR A 222 1.53 2.47 -8.78
CA THR A 222 2.59 1.46 -8.69
C THR A 222 2.57 0.62 -9.97
N ALA A 223 3.73 0.38 -10.55
CA ALA A 223 3.85 -0.33 -11.81
C ALA A 223 4.92 -1.44 -11.72
N PHE A 224 4.57 -2.64 -12.15
CA PHE A 224 5.51 -3.76 -12.27
C PHE A 224 5.90 -3.89 -13.74
N MET A 225 7.20 -3.80 -14.05
CA MET A 225 7.67 -3.63 -15.42
C MET A 225 8.73 -4.67 -15.77
N GLU A 226 8.44 -5.49 -16.76
CA GLU A 226 9.40 -6.45 -17.25
C GLU A 226 10.63 -5.76 -17.82
N VAL A 227 11.80 -6.31 -17.48
CA VAL A 227 13.02 -6.01 -18.22
C VAL A 227 12.97 -6.60 -19.62
N ASP A 228 13.69 -6.03 -20.57
CA ASP A 228 13.72 -6.52 -21.97
C ASP A 228 14.10 -8.01 -22.04
N ASP A 229 14.99 -8.46 -21.17
CA ASP A 229 15.42 -9.86 -21.08
C ASP A 229 14.28 -10.82 -20.71
N ALA A 230 13.28 -10.39 -19.95
CA ALA A 230 12.11 -11.21 -19.65
C ALA A 230 11.34 -11.55 -20.93
N PHE A 231 11.10 -10.58 -21.81
CA PHE A 231 10.44 -10.84 -23.08
C PHE A 231 11.26 -11.73 -24.02
N ILE A 232 12.59 -11.55 -24.01
CA ILE A 232 13.51 -12.37 -24.80
C ILE A 232 13.48 -13.83 -24.33
N ASN A 233 13.62 -14.03 -23.02
CA ASN A 233 13.76 -15.36 -22.43
C ASN A 233 12.45 -16.14 -22.38
N ASP A 234 11.34 -15.49 -22.00
CA ASP A 234 10.07 -16.17 -21.76
C ASP A 234 9.20 -16.25 -23.02
N TRP A 235 9.23 -15.21 -23.85
CA TRP A 235 8.39 -15.14 -25.06
C TRP A 235 9.13 -15.32 -26.37
N GLY A 236 10.49 -15.32 -26.33
CA GLY A 236 11.31 -15.44 -27.52
C GLY A 236 11.30 -14.19 -28.41
N CYS A 237 11.05 -13.01 -27.82
CA CYS A 237 11.14 -11.76 -28.55
C CYS A 237 12.57 -11.52 -29.04
N PRO A 238 12.77 -10.92 -30.23
CA PRO A 238 14.07 -10.39 -30.61
C PRO A 238 14.55 -9.32 -29.61
N ALA A 239 15.86 -9.28 -29.36
CA ALA A 239 16.43 -8.20 -28.55
C ALA A 239 16.17 -6.84 -29.21
N PRO A 240 15.82 -5.79 -28.47
CA PRO A 240 15.63 -4.46 -29.03
C PRO A 240 16.92 -3.92 -29.67
N GLU A 241 16.89 -3.60 -30.94
CA GLU A 241 17.92 -2.87 -31.66
C GLU A 241 17.58 -1.39 -31.63
N VAL A 242 18.52 -0.53 -31.20
CA VAL A 242 18.25 0.89 -31.02
C VAL A 242 19.13 1.75 -31.95
N ASP A 243 18.56 2.84 -32.46
CA ASP A 243 19.30 3.86 -33.20
C ASP A 243 20.08 4.79 -32.25
N GLY A 244 20.78 5.79 -32.84
CA GLY A 244 21.53 6.78 -32.06
C GLY A 244 20.65 7.73 -31.20
N GLU A 245 19.35 7.72 -31.41
CA GLU A 245 18.34 8.49 -30.65
C GLU A 245 17.64 7.61 -29.57
N GLY A 246 17.93 6.30 -29.55
CA GLY A 246 17.35 5.35 -28.61
C GLY A 246 16.02 4.73 -29.05
N ASN A 247 15.57 4.96 -30.30
CA ASN A 247 14.36 4.35 -30.82
C ASN A 247 14.62 2.89 -31.23
N ILE A 248 13.65 2.01 -30.96
CA ILE A 248 13.73 0.59 -31.35
C ILE A 248 13.52 0.48 -32.85
N THR A 249 14.51 0.00 -33.58
CA THR A 249 14.50 -0.10 -35.06
C THR A 249 13.85 -1.39 -35.56
N ASN A 250 13.88 -2.48 -34.77
CA ASN A 250 13.29 -3.77 -35.10
C ASN A 250 11.92 -4.01 -34.40
N TRP A 251 11.19 -2.91 -34.07
CA TRP A 251 9.96 -2.98 -33.28
C TRP A 251 8.89 -3.96 -33.87
N GLN A 252 8.68 -3.96 -35.19
CA GLN A 252 7.65 -4.80 -35.79
C GLN A 252 7.83 -6.29 -35.47
N ALA A 253 9.07 -6.79 -35.48
CA ALA A 253 9.34 -8.19 -35.15
C ALA A 253 9.08 -8.50 -33.67
N ILE A 254 9.30 -7.54 -32.77
CA ILE A 254 8.99 -7.65 -31.34
C ILE A 254 7.47 -7.60 -31.14
N GLU A 255 6.79 -6.64 -31.77
CA GLU A 255 5.34 -6.45 -31.69
C GLU A 255 4.55 -7.68 -32.15
N ASP A 256 4.97 -8.32 -33.25
CA ASP A 256 4.33 -9.54 -33.77
C ASP A 256 4.33 -10.66 -32.71
N VAL A 257 5.43 -10.86 -31.99
CA VAL A 257 5.52 -11.84 -30.90
C VAL A 257 4.61 -11.43 -29.74
N ILE A 258 4.69 -10.17 -29.30
CA ILE A 258 3.90 -9.67 -28.15
C ILE A 258 2.41 -9.79 -28.44
N VAL A 259 1.94 -9.35 -29.60
CA VAL A 259 0.51 -9.47 -29.98
C VAL A 259 0.06 -10.93 -29.96
N SER A 260 0.89 -11.85 -30.51
CA SER A 260 0.59 -13.27 -30.47
C SER A 260 0.48 -13.82 -29.06
N LYS A 261 1.44 -13.50 -28.21
CA LYS A 261 1.49 -13.94 -26.81
C LYS A 261 0.40 -13.32 -25.95
N CYS A 262 0.09 -12.04 -26.16
CA CYS A 262 -1.02 -11.40 -25.44
C CYS A 262 -2.38 -12.03 -25.82
N LYS A 263 -2.61 -12.39 -27.08
CA LYS A 263 -3.81 -13.13 -27.47
C LYS A 263 -3.95 -14.48 -26.77
N GLU A 264 -2.84 -15.18 -26.57
CA GLU A 264 -2.81 -16.47 -25.88
C GLU A 264 -3.11 -16.31 -24.38
N ASN A 265 -2.54 -15.29 -23.73
CA ASN A 265 -2.57 -15.13 -22.29
C ASN A 265 -3.66 -14.20 -21.74
N PHE A 266 -4.23 -13.34 -22.61
CA PHE A 266 -5.33 -12.43 -22.29
C PHE A 266 -6.45 -12.60 -23.34
N PRO A 267 -7.10 -13.77 -23.37
CA PRO A 267 -8.17 -14.02 -24.32
C PRO A 267 -9.32 -13.04 -24.11
N GLU A 268 -10.18 -12.90 -25.12
CA GLU A 268 -11.42 -12.13 -25.01
C GLU A 268 -12.20 -12.60 -23.77
N SER A 269 -12.72 -11.67 -22.97
CA SER A 269 -13.60 -12.07 -21.88
C SER A 269 -14.93 -12.57 -22.49
N GLU A 270 -15.55 -13.55 -21.86
CA GLU A 270 -16.86 -14.07 -22.27
C GLU A 270 -17.96 -12.98 -22.25
N ASP A 271 -17.67 -11.85 -21.57
CA ASP A 271 -18.58 -10.70 -21.45
C ASP A 271 -18.43 -9.66 -22.56
N ASP A 272 -17.37 -9.71 -23.34
CA ASP A 272 -17.25 -8.86 -24.53
C ASP A 272 -18.24 -9.37 -25.58
N THR A 273 -19.46 -8.89 -25.49
CA THR A 273 -20.55 -9.22 -26.37
C THR A 273 -20.14 -9.04 -27.84
N HIS A 274 -19.55 -10.09 -28.42
CA HIS A 274 -19.48 -10.35 -29.88
C HIS A 274 -18.83 -9.30 -30.78
N THR A 275 -18.11 -8.33 -30.24
CA THR A 275 -17.33 -7.41 -31.08
C THR A 275 -15.95 -8.02 -31.28
N ALA A 276 -15.59 -8.30 -32.55
CA ALA A 276 -14.23 -8.74 -32.89
C ALA A 276 -13.22 -7.72 -32.36
N VAL A 277 -12.23 -8.18 -31.57
CA VAL A 277 -11.20 -7.32 -31.01
C VAL A 277 -10.37 -6.70 -32.13
N ASP A 278 -10.32 -5.40 -32.20
CA ASP A 278 -9.43 -4.68 -33.11
C ASP A 278 -7.99 -4.74 -32.56
N LEU A 279 -7.21 -5.67 -33.10
CA LEU A 279 -5.81 -5.86 -32.69
C LEU A 279 -4.89 -4.73 -33.12
N THR A 280 -5.33 -3.90 -34.07
CA THR A 280 -4.56 -2.74 -34.52
C THR A 280 -4.73 -1.55 -33.60
N ASN A 281 -5.81 -1.49 -32.83
CA ASN A 281 -6.07 -0.45 -31.84
C ASN A 281 -5.63 -0.88 -30.44
N MET A 282 -4.35 -0.73 -30.13
CA MET A 282 -3.81 -1.08 -28.81
C MET A 282 -4.33 -0.19 -27.67
N LYS A 283 -4.96 0.96 -27.97
CA LYS A 283 -5.60 1.82 -26.96
C LYS A 283 -6.96 1.31 -26.51
N ALA A 284 -7.59 0.41 -27.28
CA ALA A 284 -8.88 -0.15 -26.88
C ALA A 284 -8.70 -1.07 -25.66
N THR A 285 -9.57 -0.90 -24.67
CA THR A 285 -9.51 -1.67 -23.42
C THR A 285 -9.80 -3.16 -23.59
N SER A 286 -10.44 -3.55 -24.69
CA SER A 286 -10.64 -4.94 -25.10
C SER A 286 -9.41 -5.56 -25.78
N ASN A 287 -8.44 -4.75 -26.21
CA ASN A 287 -7.24 -5.26 -26.88
C ASN A 287 -6.37 -6.06 -25.90
N PRO A 288 -5.91 -7.28 -26.24
CA PRO A 288 -5.11 -8.12 -25.36
C PRO A 288 -3.81 -7.47 -24.87
N VAL A 289 -3.17 -6.63 -25.71
CA VAL A 289 -1.95 -5.90 -25.34
C VAL A 289 -2.28 -4.81 -24.32
N ASN A 290 -3.42 -4.12 -24.47
CA ASN A 290 -3.89 -3.16 -23.46
C ASN A 290 -4.15 -3.83 -22.11
N ARG A 291 -4.81 -4.97 -22.13
CA ARG A 291 -5.07 -5.78 -20.92
C ARG A 291 -3.80 -6.28 -20.26
N PHE A 292 -2.83 -6.70 -21.05
CA PHE A 292 -1.51 -7.09 -20.57
C PHE A 292 -0.88 -5.93 -19.79
N VAL A 293 -0.74 -4.76 -20.40
CA VAL A 293 -0.15 -3.60 -19.73
C VAL A 293 -0.97 -3.18 -18.50
N ALA A 294 -2.30 -3.15 -18.60
CA ALA A 294 -3.17 -2.79 -17.46
C ALA A 294 -3.01 -3.70 -16.24
N TYR A 295 -2.72 -4.99 -16.47
CA TYR A 295 -2.51 -5.95 -15.39
C TYR A 295 -1.25 -5.65 -14.55
N HIS A 296 -0.32 -4.88 -15.08
CA HIS A 296 0.92 -4.48 -14.41
C HIS A 296 0.79 -3.20 -13.57
N LEU A 297 -0.38 -2.56 -13.59
CA LEU A 297 -0.57 -1.23 -13.03
C LEU A 297 -1.53 -1.26 -11.85
N LEU A 298 -1.16 -0.58 -10.77
CA LEU A 298 -1.99 -0.39 -9.58
C LEU A 298 -2.23 1.10 -9.33
N TYR A 299 -3.41 1.43 -8.83
CA TYR A 299 -3.62 2.68 -8.11
C TYR A 299 -2.94 2.62 -6.75
N GLY A 300 -2.45 3.75 -6.27
CA GLY A 300 -1.69 3.88 -5.03
C GLY A 300 -0.19 3.84 -5.28
N GLY A 301 0.52 4.85 -4.77
CA GLY A 301 1.98 4.89 -4.81
C GLY A 301 2.56 4.15 -3.61
N MET A 302 3.09 2.96 -3.82
CA MET A 302 3.62 2.12 -2.77
C MET A 302 5.13 2.01 -2.89
N ALA A 303 5.85 2.47 -1.87
CA ALA A 303 7.24 2.12 -1.68
C ALA A 303 7.37 0.62 -1.40
N ILE A 304 8.58 0.06 -1.53
CA ILE A 304 8.77 -1.39 -1.42
C ILE A 304 8.36 -1.95 -0.06
N ASP A 305 8.51 -1.18 0.99
CA ASP A 305 8.16 -1.51 2.37
C ASP A 305 6.65 -1.31 2.68
N GLU A 306 5.85 -0.95 1.69
CA GLU A 306 4.41 -0.71 1.83
C GLU A 306 3.51 -1.72 1.11
N PHE A 307 4.09 -2.62 0.31
CA PHE A 307 3.31 -3.61 -0.42
C PHE A 307 2.53 -4.55 0.49
N VAL A 308 3.17 -4.99 1.55
CA VAL A 308 2.56 -5.88 2.52
C VAL A 308 2.79 -5.31 3.90
N HIS A 309 1.72 -4.89 4.54
CA HIS A 309 1.80 -4.41 5.91
C HIS A 309 1.74 -5.61 6.84
N HIS A 310 2.78 -5.80 7.65
CA HIS A 310 2.96 -7.00 8.46
C HIS A 310 3.07 -6.70 9.95
N PHE A 311 2.39 -5.66 10.38
CA PHE A 311 2.43 -5.16 11.76
C PHE A 311 2.23 -6.28 12.79
N ASN A 312 1.22 -7.13 12.61
CA ASN A 312 0.91 -8.22 13.53
C ASN A 312 1.68 -9.52 13.23
N GLU A 313 2.23 -9.66 12.03
CA GLU A 313 2.85 -10.90 11.56
C GLU A 313 4.34 -10.99 11.90
N TYR A 314 5.03 -9.84 11.90
CA TYR A 314 6.45 -9.77 12.21
C TYR A 314 6.76 -9.35 13.64
N ASN A 315 5.76 -9.31 14.51
CA ASN A 315 6.01 -9.03 15.92
C ASN A 315 6.48 -7.59 16.20
N TYR A 316 5.98 -6.63 15.47
CA TYR A 316 6.21 -5.24 15.82
C TYR A 316 5.39 -4.86 17.04
N ASP A 317 6.05 -4.44 18.10
CA ASP A 317 5.40 -3.75 19.20
C ASP A 317 5.49 -2.24 18.98
N MET A 318 4.50 -1.69 18.29
CA MET A 318 4.40 -0.24 18.08
C MET A 318 4.10 0.53 19.37
N VAL A 319 3.68 -0.17 20.41
CA VAL A 319 3.31 0.43 21.70
C VAL A 319 4.49 0.55 22.63
N ASN A 320 5.42 -0.37 22.53
CA ASN A 320 6.60 -0.40 23.36
C ASN A 320 7.83 -0.78 22.55
N LEU A 321 8.32 0.20 21.80
CA LEU A 321 9.53 0.04 20.97
C LEU A 321 10.77 -0.34 21.80
N ASP A 322 10.76 -0.06 23.12
CA ASP A 322 11.83 -0.42 24.04
C ASP A 322 11.70 -1.84 24.61
N ALA A 323 10.53 -2.48 24.48
CA ALA A 323 10.39 -3.86 24.90
C ALA A 323 10.92 -4.79 23.81
N PRO A 324 11.92 -5.63 24.10
CA PRO A 324 12.33 -6.66 23.15
C PRO A 324 11.16 -7.64 22.99
N VAL A 325 10.38 -7.43 21.96
CA VAL A 325 9.42 -8.45 21.52
C VAL A 325 10.23 -9.68 21.17
N ALA A 326 9.75 -10.86 21.55
CA ALA A 326 10.43 -12.10 21.27
C ALA A 326 10.69 -12.19 19.75
N ARG A 327 11.91 -11.90 19.34
CA ARG A 327 12.32 -11.98 17.93
C ARG A 327 12.23 -13.45 17.53
N GLY A 328 11.52 -13.76 16.50
CA GLY A 328 11.55 -15.12 16.00
C GLY A 328 10.31 -15.60 15.24
N TYR A 329 9.28 -14.79 15.10
CA TYR A 329 8.14 -15.18 14.29
C TYR A 329 8.18 -14.45 12.96
N SER A 330 8.91 -15.01 12.03
CA SER A 330 8.91 -14.58 10.63
C SER A 330 8.03 -15.52 9.86
N VAL A 331 7.00 -15.00 9.22
CA VAL A 331 6.08 -15.77 8.38
C VAL A 331 5.98 -15.11 7.02
N ASN A 332 5.58 -15.89 6.02
CA ASN A 332 5.20 -15.29 4.74
C ASN A 332 4.00 -14.39 4.97
N VAL A 333 4.04 -13.18 4.44
CA VAL A 333 2.92 -12.26 4.45
C VAL A 333 2.58 -11.86 3.03
N TRP A 334 1.31 -11.66 2.77
CA TRP A 334 0.82 -11.31 1.44
C TRP A 334 -0.39 -10.39 1.52
N ASP A 335 -0.62 -9.69 0.43
CA ASP A 335 -1.82 -8.92 0.20
C ASP A 335 -2.27 -9.04 -1.27
N TYR A 336 -3.50 -8.64 -1.55
CA TYR A 336 -4.10 -8.73 -2.87
C TYR A 336 -4.50 -7.35 -3.35
N TYR A 337 -4.19 -7.05 -4.60
CA TYR A 337 -4.45 -5.77 -5.24
C TYR A 337 -5.32 -5.93 -6.47
N ALA A 338 -6.22 -4.97 -6.68
CA ALA A 338 -6.96 -4.86 -7.94
C ALA A 338 -6.14 -4.04 -8.94
N THR A 339 -5.88 -4.61 -10.11
CA THR A 339 -5.16 -3.90 -11.17
C THR A 339 -6.00 -2.80 -11.82
N MET A 340 -5.36 -1.92 -12.58
CA MET A 340 -6.02 -0.82 -13.28
C MET A 340 -6.84 -1.32 -14.48
N GLY A 341 -7.61 -0.41 -15.07
CA GLY A 341 -8.44 -0.68 -16.24
C GLY A 341 -9.84 -1.21 -15.93
N PRO A 342 -10.71 -1.29 -16.93
CA PRO A 342 -12.08 -1.76 -16.74
C PRO A 342 -12.17 -3.25 -16.43
N ASN A 343 -11.27 -4.06 -16.99
CA ASN A 343 -11.18 -5.51 -16.78
C ASN A 343 -10.15 -5.82 -15.68
N ARG A 344 -10.37 -5.29 -14.48
CA ARG A 344 -9.45 -5.43 -13.37
C ARG A 344 -9.12 -6.89 -13.07
N GLY A 345 -7.84 -7.22 -13.01
CA GLY A 345 -7.33 -8.49 -12.50
C GLY A 345 -7.04 -8.43 -10.99
N LEU A 346 -6.84 -9.58 -10.40
CA LEU A 346 -6.34 -9.71 -9.03
C LEU A 346 -4.85 -10.04 -9.08
N LEU A 347 -4.05 -9.28 -8.35
CA LEU A 347 -2.61 -9.49 -8.20
C LEU A 347 -2.31 -9.81 -6.74
N LYS A 348 -1.57 -10.88 -6.49
CA LYS A 348 -1.06 -11.23 -5.16
C LYS A 348 0.39 -10.79 -5.03
N VAL A 349 0.71 -10.07 -3.97
CA VAL A 349 2.09 -9.72 -3.59
C VAL A 349 2.44 -10.46 -2.31
N THR A 350 3.53 -11.19 -2.31
CA THR A 350 4.00 -11.96 -1.15
C THR A 350 5.40 -11.53 -0.77
N GLN A 351 5.65 -11.25 0.50
CA GLN A 351 6.98 -11.05 1.05
C GLN A 351 7.41 -12.29 1.83
N LEU A 352 8.63 -12.78 1.57
CA LEU A 352 9.19 -13.88 2.33
C LEU A 352 10.02 -13.36 3.52
N PRO A 353 10.01 -14.08 4.65
CA PRO A 353 10.76 -13.69 5.85
C PRO A 353 12.24 -14.13 5.83
N THR A 354 12.75 -14.60 4.71
CA THR A 354 14.06 -15.20 4.60
C THR A 354 14.98 -14.40 3.69
N GLY A 355 16.28 -14.44 3.98
CA GLY A 355 17.30 -13.75 3.17
C GLY A 355 17.11 -12.23 3.20
N ASP A 356 16.98 -11.64 2.03
CA ASP A 356 16.82 -10.19 1.85
C ASP A 356 15.35 -9.74 1.83
N TYR A 357 14.45 -10.55 2.39
CA TYR A 357 12.99 -10.30 2.40
C TYR A 357 12.41 -10.09 1.00
N PRO A 358 12.61 -11.03 0.07
CA PRO A 358 12.22 -10.85 -1.32
C PRO A 358 10.69 -10.79 -1.48
N PHE A 359 10.27 -10.02 -2.48
CA PHE A 359 8.88 -9.90 -2.89
C PHE A 359 8.62 -10.73 -4.15
N TYR A 360 7.50 -11.42 -4.16
CA TYR A 360 7.04 -12.22 -5.28
C TYR A 360 5.62 -11.86 -5.69
N LEU A 361 5.39 -11.77 -6.99
CA LEU A 361 4.07 -11.58 -7.57
C LEU A 361 3.46 -12.95 -7.89
N ASN A 362 2.17 -13.11 -7.58
CA ASN A 362 1.39 -14.32 -7.85
C ASN A 362 2.02 -15.62 -7.29
N ARG A 363 2.70 -15.54 -6.16
CA ARG A 363 3.23 -16.71 -5.46
C ARG A 363 2.09 -17.46 -4.76
N ILE A 364 1.99 -18.75 -5.01
CA ILE A 364 0.95 -19.61 -4.42
C ILE A 364 1.59 -20.49 -3.34
N SER A 365 1.04 -20.45 -2.13
CA SER A 365 1.50 -21.24 -1.00
C SER A 365 0.91 -22.65 -1.00
N THR A 366 1.61 -23.59 -0.36
CA THR A 366 1.07 -24.94 -0.12
C THR A 366 0.04 -24.95 1.01
N TYR A 367 0.09 -23.95 1.89
CA TYR A 367 -0.86 -23.74 2.95
C TYR A 367 -1.70 -22.51 2.64
N ASP A 368 -2.98 -22.60 2.99
CA ASP A 368 -4.00 -21.62 2.66
C ASP A 368 -3.65 -20.20 3.15
N ASP A 369 -3.16 -20.08 4.36
CA ASP A 369 -2.78 -18.81 4.98
C ASP A 369 -1.34 -18.80 5.51
N GLY A 370 -0.59 -19.84 5.27
CA GLY A 370 0.77 -20.01 5.79
C GLY A 370 0.85 -20.17 7.30
N ILE A 371 -0.29 -20.33 7.98
CA ILE A 371 -0.39 -20.34 9.43
C ILE A 371 -0.90 -21.67 9.94
N LYS A 372 -0.01 -22.66 9.96
CA LYS A 372 -0.32 -23.94 10.53
C LYS A 372 0.74 -24.34 11.55
N GLY A 373 0.30 -24.76 12.76
CA GLY A 373 1.19 -25.34 13.74
C GLY A 373 2.17 -24.41 14.42
N THR A 374 3.37 -24.86 14.64
CA THR A 374 4.45 -24.13 15.32
C THR A 374 5.14 -23.11 14.42
N TYR A 375 6.01 -22.28 14.99
CA TYR A 375 6.83 -21.34 14.24
C TYR A 375 7.68 -22.05 13.15
N GLU A 376 8.26 -23.19 13.48
CA GLU A 376 9.11 -23.94 12.54
C GLU A 376 8.29 -24.49 11.36
N GLU A 377 7.08 -24.96 11.61
CA GLU A 377 6.18 -25.42 10.55
C GLU A 377 5.71 -24.26 9.66
N ARG A 378 5.48 -23.10 10.24
CA ARG A 378 5.06 -21.90 9.51
C ARG A 378 6.18 -21.31 8.65
N SER A 379 7.40 -21.30 9.15
CA SER A 379 8.57 -20.84 8.40
C SER A 379 8.97 -21.79 7.27
N ALA A 380 8.50 -23.05 7.33
CA ALA A 380 8.73 -24.06 6.32
C ALA A 380 7.64 -24.12 5.23
N VAL A 381 6.75 -23.11 5.13
CA VAL A 381 5.77 -23.04 4.06
C VAL A 381 6.47 -22.98 2.71
N GLU A 382 6.30 -24.05 1.94
CA GLU A 382 6.86 -24.17 0.60
C GLU A 382 5.80 -23.84 -0.45
N THR A 383 6.25 -23.26 -1.55
CA THR A 383 5.41 -23.18 -2.75
C THR A 383 5.37 -24.53 -3.45
N LYS A 384 4.25 -24.81 -4.12
CA LYS A 384 4.18 -25.94 -5.03
C LYS A 384 5.22 -25.77 -6.14
N PRO A 385 5.83 -26.84 -6.64
CA PRO A 385 6.73 -26.75 -7.78
C PRO A 385 6.13 -25.96 -8.94
N GLY A 386 6.90 -25.04 -9.50
CA GLY A 386 6.46 -24.16 -10.61
C GLY A 386 5.56 -22.99 -10.22
N GLN A 387 5.32 -22.76 -8.92
CA GLN A 387 4.44 -21.69 -8.40
C GLN A 387 5.17 -20.73 -7.47
N THR A 388 6.45 -20.52 -7.70
CA THR A 388 7.30 -19.63 -6.89
C THR A 388 6.90 -18.17 -7.01
N GLY A 389 6.15 -17.80 -8.05
CA GLY A 389 5.84 -16.41 -8.37
C GLY A 389 6.97 -15.71 -9.11
N ILE A 390 6.77 -14.45 -9.42
CA ILE A 390 7.72 -13.60 -10.15
C ILE A 390 8.41 -12.68 -9.15
N ASN A 391 9.73 -12.73 -9.12
CA ASN A 391 10.54 -11.94 -8.21
C ASN A 391 10.66 -10.47 -8.67
N LEU A 392 10.66 -9.54 -7.73
CA LEU A 392 11.06 -8.16 -8.00
C LEU A 392 12.58 -8.06 -8.05
N LEU A 393 13.11 -7.28 -8.99
CA LEU A 393 14.56 -7.07 -9.14
C LEU A 393 15.11 -5.99 -8.20
N ILE A 394 14.26 -5.18 -7.60
CA ILE A 394 14.65 -4.26 -6.53
C ILE A 394 14.50 -5.00 -5.20
N HIS A 395 15.59 -5.19 -4.53
CA HIS A 395 15.63 -5.79 -3.20
C HIS A 395 15.88 -4.73 -2.13
N PRO A 396 15.21 -4.80 -0.98
CA PRO A 396 15.39 -3.81 0.09
C PRO A 396 16.82 -3.76 0.64
N ILE A 397 17.57 -4.86 0.60
CA ILE A 397 18.82 -5.01 1.33
C ILE A 397 20.03 -5.13 0.42
N ASN A 398 19.92 -5.75 -0.76
CA ASN A 398 21.02 -5.88 -1.71
C ASN A 398 20.53 -5.89 -3.14
N ASP A 399 20.91 -4.90 -3.92
CA ASP A 399 20.81 -5.01 -5.37
C ASP A 399 21.89 -5.95 -5.88
N LEU A 400 21.55 -7.23 -5.98
CA LEU A 400 22.47 -8.27 -6.48
C LEU A 400 22.71 -8.16 -8.00
N SER A 401 21.89 -7.39 -8.71
CA SER A 401 22.00 -7.24 -10.16
C SER A 401 23.09 -6.26 -10.59
N GLY A 402 23.55 -5.40 -9.69
CA GLY A 402 24.46 -4.28 -9.99
C GLY A 402 23.82 -3.20 -10.85
N VAL A 403 22.50 -3.24 -11.03
CA VAL A 403 21.73 -2.20 -11.75
C VAL A 403 21.02 -1.36 -10.72
N THR A 404 21.33 -0.08 -10.70
CA THR A 404 20.62 0.91 -9.87
C THR A 404 19.37 1.39 -10.60
N TYR A 405 18.21 1.26 -9.95
CA TYR A 405 16.94 1.76 -10.47
C TYR A 405 16.52 3.02 -9.72
N ASP A 406 16.35 4.13 -10.44
CA ASP A 406 15.62 5.30 -9.92
C ASP A 406 14.12 5.06 -10.09
N ASN A 407 13.51 4.35 -9.14
CA ASN A 407 12.12 3.94 -9.21
C ASN A 407 11.14 4.86 -8.48
N ASN A 408 11.64 5.90 -7.80
CA ASN A 408 10.83 6.86 -7.05
C ASN A 408 10.39 8.01 -7.97
N ALA A 409 9.31 7.81 -8.70
CA ALA A 409 8.74 8.80 -9.60
C ALA A 409 8.00 9.93 -8.85
N LEU A 410 7.70 11.03 -9.56
CA LEU A 410 6.91 12.14 -9.00
C LEU A 410 5.52 11.68 -8.52
N ASN A 411 4.93 10.70 -9.18
CA ASN A 411 3.58 10.21 -8.94
C ASN A 411 3.53 8.71 -8.66
N GLY A 412 4.53 8.16 -7.97
CA GLY A 412 4.52 6.77 -7.54
C GLY A 412 5.82 6.03 -7.79
N PHE A 413 5.70 4.72 -7.96
CA PHE A 413 6.86 3.83 -8.06
C PHE A 413 6.72 2.84 -9.22
N TYR A 414 7.85 2.42 -9.80
CA TYR A 414 7.88 1.25 -10.66
C TYR A 414 8.87 0.21 -10.11
N TYR A 415 8.58 -1.06 -10.41
CA TYR A 415 9.38 -2.19 -9.97
C TYR A 415 9.71 -3.09 -11.15
N PRO A 416 11.01 -3.22 -11.52
CA PRO A 416 11.43 -4.18 -12.53
C PRO A 416 11.16 -5.61 -12.08
N ILE A 417 10.73 -6.43 -13.03
CA ILE A 417 10.50 -7.87 -12.82
C ILE A 417 11.26 -8.70 -13.87
N GLU A 418 11.68 -9.91 -13.47
CA GLU A 418 12.58 -10.77 -14.24
C GLU A 418 11.88 -11.71 -15.21
N HIS A 419 10.56 -11.91 -15.05
CA HIS A 419 9.74 -12.81 -15.86
C HIS A 419 8.48 -12.10 -16.34
N VAL A 420 7.96 -12.54 -17.49
CA VAL A 420 6.73 -11.95 -18.02
C VAL A 420 5.52 -12.34 -17.17
N MET A 421 4.83 -11.33 -16.63
CA MET A 421 3.67 -11.51 -15.78
C MET A 421 2.39 -11.63 -16.63
N VAL A 422 1.71 -12.77 -16.53
CA VAL A 422 0.48 -13.05 -17.28
C VAL A 422 -0.70 -13.30 -16.36
N TYR A 423 -1.90 -13.03 -16.87
CA TYR A 423 -3.16 -13.29 -16.16
C TYR A 423 -4.04 -14.27 -16.97
N ASN A 424 -3.43 -15.38 -17.36
CA ASN A 424 -4.08 -16.46 -18.10
C ASN A 424 -4.95 -17.35 -17.21
N ASP A 425 -5.61 -18.35 -17.78
CA ASP A 425 -6.50 -19.24 -17.02
C ASP A 425 -5.76 -20.03 -15.94
N GLU A 426 -4.49 -20.35 -16.14
CA GLU A 426 -3.66 -21.03 -15.12
C GLU A 426 -3.44 -20.14 -13.92
N THR A 427 -2.91 -18.92 -14.11
CA THR A 427 -2.69 -17.93 -13.02
C THR A 427 -4.00 -17.66 -12.28
N ARG A 428 -5.11 -17.46 -13.01
CA ARG A 428 -6.43 -17.22 -12.44
C ARG A 428 -6.94 -18.40 -11.61
N THR A 429 -6.71 -19.62 -12.10
CA THR A 429 -7.08 -20.86 -11.39
C THR A 429 -6.28 -21.01 -10.10
N LEU A 430 -4.99 -20.71 -10.13
CA LEU A 430 -4.13 -20.78 -8.97
C LEU A 430 -4.53 -19.75 -7.90
N LEU A 431 -4.76 -18.51 -8.28
CA LEU A 431 -5.25 -17.46 -7.37
C LEU A 431 -6.63 -17.83 -6.77
N ALA A 432 -7.51 -18.48 -7.57
CA ALA A 432 -8.80 -18.97 -7.10
C ALA A 432 -8.71 -20.26 -6.26
N SER A 433 -7.54 -20.83 -6.06
CA SER A 433 -7.34 -22.00 -5.19
C SER A 433 -7.01 -21.65 -3.75
N GLU A 434 -6.94 -20.36 -3.43
CA GLU A 434 -6.64 -19.85 -2.11
C GLU A 434 -7.81 -19.01 -1.56
N ARG A 435 -7.88 -18.86 -0.25
CA ARG A 435 -8.71 -17.86 0.39
C ARG A 435 -8.06 -16.49 0.22
N MET A 436 -8.79 -15.58 -0.39
CA MET A 436 -8.33 -14.21 -0.62
C MET A 436 -8.73 -13.33 0.56
N ARG A 437 -7.79 -13.04 1.47
CA ARG A 437 -7.97 -12.06 2.53
C ARG A 437 -7.39 -10.74 2.08
N ILE A 438 -8.19 -9.69 2.15
CA ILE A 438 -7.86 -8.36 1.63
C ILE A 438 -8.15 -7.38 2.74
N ASP A 439 -7.11 -6.67 3.15
CA ASP A 439 -7.24 -5.57 4.10
C ASP A 439 -8.14 -4.47 3.51
N ALA A 440 -8.97 -3.86 4.34
CA ALA A 440 -9.84 -2.78 3.90
C ALA A 440 -9.04 -1.58 3.38
N THR A 441 -7.90 -1.30 3.98
CA THR A 441 -7.01 -0.21 3.57
C THR A 441 -6.40 -0.46 2.19
N THR A 442 -6.19 -1.71 1.80
CA THR A 442 -5.73 -2.08 0.45
C THR A 442 -6.78 -1.77 -0.62
N LEU A 443 -8.07 -1.83 -0.27
CA LEU A 443 -9.16 -1.43 -1.17
C LEU A 443 -9.26 0.09 -1.34
N LEU A 444 -8.69 0.85 -0.41
CA LEU A 444 -8.73 2.30 -0.33
C LEU A 444 -7.33 2.85 -0.64
N TYR A 445 -6.94 2.74 -1.90
CA TYR A 445 -5.58 3.06 -2.36
C TYR A 445 -5.15 4.52 -2.09
N GLU A 446 -6.07 5.41 -1.82
CA GLU A 446 -5.78 6.78 -1.40
C GLU A 446 -5.03 6.81 -0.05
N LEU A 447 -5.27 5.83 0.82
CA LEU A 447 -4.52 5.72 2.08
C LEU A 447 -3.03 5.44 1.85
N GLN A 448 -2.70 4.63 0.84
CA GLN A 448 -1.31 4.39 0.45
C GLN A 448 -0.71 5.61 -0.23
N SER A 449 -1.44 6.23 -1.15
CA SER A 449 -0.97 7.44 -1.85
C SER A 449 -0.71 8.62 -0.92
N GLN A 450 -1.38 8.67 0.25
CA GLN A 450 -1.18 9.70 1.28
C GLN A 450 -0.25 9.27 2.41
N ASP A 451 0.40 8.12 2.28
CA ASP A 451 1.30 7.62 3.30
C ASP A 451 0.61 7.52 4.69
N CYS A 452 -0.63 7.04 4.69
CA CYS A 452 -1.43 6.91 5.91
C CYS A 452 -1.24 5.58 6.60
N ARG A 453 -1.18 4.50 5.81
CA ARG A 453 -1.17 3.13 6.33
C ARG A 453 0.03 2.91 7.26
N GLY A 454 -0.26 2.52 8.49
CA GLY A 454 0.76 2.29 9.51
C GLY A 454 1.38 3.55 10.14
N LYS A 455 0.97 4.78 9.76
CA LYS A 455 1.71 6.00 10.09
C LYS A 455 0.87 7.17 10.56
N LYS A 456 -0.39 7.25 10.17
CA LYS A 456 -1.24 8.42 10.44
C LYS A 456 -2.60 8.00 10.96
N ILE A 457 -3.26 8.92 11.63
CA ILE A 457 -4.70 8.89 11.89
C ILE A 457 -5.32 10.07 11.16
N ALA A 458 -6.52 9.90 10.61
CA ALA A 458 -7.15 10.96 9.84
C ALA A 458 -8.68 10.88 9.86
N TYR A 459 -9.30 12.03 9.63
CA TYR A 459 -10.72 12.20 9.31
C TYR A 459 -10.86 12.60 7.85
N PHE A 460 -11.78 11.97 7.13
CA PHE A 460 -11.94 12.13 5.69
C PHE A 460 -13.30 12.71 5.31
N PRO A 461 -13.37 13.55 4.27
CA PRO A 461 -14.66 13.91 3.66
C PRO A 461 -15.30 12.72 2.95
N ASN A 462 -16.60 12.81 2.73
CA ASN A 462 -17.42 11.70 2.23
C ASN A 462 -17.14 11.30 0.76
N ASP A 463 -16.48 12.15 0.00
CA ASP A 463 -16.12 11.97 -1.41
C ASP A 463 -14.62 11.65 -1.63
N TYR A 464 -13.90 11.41 -0.55
CA TYR A 464 -12.45 11.20 -0.61
C TYR A 464 -12.03 9.93 -1.36
N PHE A 465 -12.72 8.83 -1.14
CA PHE A 465 -12.34 7.50 -1.63
C PHE A 465 -13.07 7.13 -2.92
N ALA A 466 -12.33 6.76 -3.96
CA ALA A 466 -12.91 6.35 -5.24
C ALA A 466 -13.69 5.02 -5.17
N ASN A 467 -13.32 4.13 -4.25
CA ASN A 467 -14.00 2.85 -4.06
C ASN A 467 -15.16 2.92 -3.03
N ILE A 468 -15.41 4.08 -2.46
CA ILE A 468 -16.59 4.34 -1.61
C ILE A 468 -17.49 5.34 -2.31
N SER A 469 -18.77 5.05 -2.41
CA SER A 469 -19.75 5.87 -3.09
C SER A 469 -21.08 5.92 -2.34
N ASN A 470 -22.00 6.79 -2.80
CA ASN A 470 -23.35 6.95 -2.23
C ASN A 470 -23.35 7.15 -0.70
N VAL A 471 -22.36 7.92 -0.22
CA VAL A 471 -22.16 8.16 1.21
C VAL A 471 -23.21 9.17 1.70
N SER A 472 -23.94 8.81 2.76
CA SER A 472 -24.89 9.74 3.36
C SER A 472 -24.18 10.89 4.08
N THR A 473 -24.79 12.06 4.08
CA THR A 473 -24.25 13.27 4.73
C THR A 473 -24.07 13.14 6.26
N SER A 474 -24.69 12.12 6.85
CA SER A 474 -24.56 11.80 8.28
C SER A 474 -23.47 10.79 8.58
N THR A 475 -22.74 10.30 7.57
CA THR A 475 -21.60 9.41 7.72
C THR A 475 -20.37 10.22 8.04
N GLU A 476 -19.60 9.78 9.03
CA GLU A 476 -18.29 10.30 9.35
C GLU A 476 -17.28 9.18 9.14
N ILE A 477 -16.12 9.49 8.54
CA ILE A 477 -15.13 8.51 8.10
C ILE A 477 -13.80 8.79 8.80
N TYR A 478 -13.24 7.76 9.49
CA TYR A 478 -11.99 7.84 10.22
C TYR A 478 -11.07 6.70 9.83
N TYR A 479 -9.79 6.97 9.81
CA TYR A 479 -8.73 5.96 9.76
C TYR A 479 -7.93 6.02 11.06
N LEU A 480 -7.76 4.86 11.67
CA LEU A 480 -7.10 4.70 12.94
C LEU A 480 -5.92 3.74 12.79
N GLN A 481 -4.81 4.09 13.42
CA GLN A 481 -3.63 3.24 13.49
C GLN A 481 -3.33 2.91 14.95
N ASP A 482 -3.02 1.66 15.24
CA ASP A 482 -2.62 1.25 16.58
C ASP A 482 -1.37 2.02 17.04
N GLY A 483 -1.36 2.36 18.30
CA GLY A 483 -0.29 3.17 18.90
C GLY A 483 -0.38 4.68 18.68
N LEU A 484 -1.15 5.18 17.70
CA LEU A 484 -1.36 6.61 17.44
C LEU A 484 -2.62 7.18 18.09
N CYS A 485 -3.51 6.32 18.60
CA CYS A 485 -4.70 6.70 19.34
C CYS A 485 -4.48 6.57 20.84
N ASP A 486 -5.32 7.24 21.64
CA ASP A 486 -5.18 7.27 23.10
C ASP A 486 -5.31 5.90 23.80
N ASN A 487 -5.87 4.90 23.12
CA ASN A 487 -6.02 3.53 23.60
C ASN A 487 -4.85 2.63 23.18
N LYS A 488 -3.66 3.05 23.44
CA LYS A 488 -2.43 2.34 23.04
C LYS A 488 -2.43 0.87 23.51
N GLY A 489 -2.15 -0.06 22.59
CA GLY A 489 -1.70 -1.40 22.91
C GLY A 489 -2.78 -2.44 23.21
N SER A 490 -4.04 -2.21 22.85
CA SER A 490 -5.10 -3.20 23.01
C SER A 490 -5.73 -3.67 21.68
N TRP A 491 -5.30 -3.10 20.56
CA TRP A 491 -5.92 -3.36 19.27
C TRP A 491 -5.31 -4.60 18.64
N LYS A 492 -6.20 -5.45 18.17
CA LYS A 492 -5.87 -6.72 17.56
C LYS A 492 -6.50 -6.81 16.17
N ASP A 493 -6.62 -5.64 15.55
CA ASP A 493 -7.11 -5.50 14.19
C ASP A 493 -6.11 -6.11 13.21
N PHE A 494 -6.61 -6.58 12.10
CA PHE A 494 -5.74 -7.12 11.07
C PHE A 494 -4.78 -6.03 10.58
N GLN A 495 -3.49 -6.33 10.60
CA GLN A 495 -2.42 -5.39 10.23
C GLN A 495 -2.30 -4.13 11.11
N GLY A 496 -3.01 -4.08 12.25
CA GLY A 496 -2.85 -3.01 13.25
C GLY A 496 -3.50 -1.68 12.91
N ASP A 497 -4.42 -1.66 11.97
CA ASP A 497 -5.18 -0.48 11.61
C ASP A 497 -6.70 -0.75 11.53
N GLU A 498 -7.49 0.30 11.46
CA GLU A 498 -8.94 0.21 11.43
C GLU A 498 -9.52 1.36 10.60
N PHE A 499 -10.40 1.04 9.66
CA PHE A 499 -11.19 2.02 8.94
C PHE A 499 -12.59 2.07 9.54
N LEU A 500 -12.98 3.22 10.07
CA LEU A 500 -14.13 3.34 10.93
C LEU A 500 -15.13 4.35 10.39
N LEU A 501 -16.38 3.93 10.29
CA LEU A 501 -17.48 4.81 9.91
C LEU A 501 -18.45 4.96 11.08
N THR A 502 -18.91 6.18 11.31
CA THR A 502 -19.81 6.50 12.42
C THR A 502 -21.05 7.27 11.93
N GLY A 503 -21.90 7.61 12.86
CA GLY A 503 -23.15 8.29 12.56
C GLY A 503 -24.26 7.34 12.08
N ARG A 504 -25.22 7.90 11.36
CA ARG A 504 -26.23 7.12 10.63
C ARG A 504 -25.67 6.75 9.27
N PHE A 505 -24.60 5.97 9.28
CA PHE A 505 -23.86 5.65 8.06
C PHE A 505 -24.74 4.93 7.03
N ASP A 506 -24.52 5.30 5.80
CA ASP A 506 -25.03 4.63 4.61
C ASP A 506 -24.01 4.88 3.50
N PHE A 507 -23.37 3.83 3.00
CA PHE A 507 -22.32 3.91 1.99
C PHE A 507 -22.22 2.62 1.18
N VAL A 508 -21.67 2.73 -0.02
CA VAL A 508 -21.44 1.63 -0.94
C VAL A 508 -19.93 1.45 -1.16
N LEU A 509 -19.44 0.25 -0.91
CA LEU A 509 -18.06 -0.12 -1.14
C LEU A 509 -17.95 -0.98 -2.40
N LYS A 510 -17.04 -0.62 -3.30
CA LYS A 510 -16.66 -1.43 -4.47
C LYS A 510 -15.74 -2.54 -4.06
N LEU A 511 -16.12 -3.78 -4.38
CA LEU A 511 -15.34 -4.97 -4.04
C LEU A 511 -14.16 -5.19 -4.98
N PRO A 512 -13.13 -5.94 -4.54
CA PRO A 512 -12.04 -6.38 -5.41
C PRO A 512 -12.57 -7.34 -6.49
N PRO A 513 -11.86 -7.49 -7.62
CA PRO A 513 -12.21 -8.49 -8.62
C PRO A 513 -11.93 -9.90 -8.10
N VAL A 514 -12.70 -10.87 -8.58
CA VAL A 514 -12.39 -12.29 -8.38
C VAL A 514 -11.58 -12.83 -9.56
N PRO A 515 -10.63 -13.75 -9.33
CA PRO A 515 -9.77 -14.23 -10.40
C PRO A 515 -10.48 -15.20 -11.37
N LYS A 516 -11.50 -15.93 -10.91
CA LYS A 516 -12.23 -16.93 -11.68
C LYS A 516 -13.73 -16.88 -11.39
N ALA A 517 -14.54 -17.21 -12.38
CA ALA A 517 -15.98 -17.34 -12.20
C ALA A 517 -16.32 -18.47 -11.23
N GLY A 518 -17.15 -18.19 -10.24
CA GLY A 518 -17.53 -19.16 -9.22
C GLY A 518 -18.33 -18.56 -8.09
N SER A 519 -18.74 -19.42 -7.17
CA SER A 519 -19.40 -19.00 -5.93
C SER A 519 -18.36 -18.74 -4.84
N TYR A 520 -18.43 -17.54 -4.26
CA TYR A 520 -17.56 -17.09 -3.19
C TYR A 520 -18.37 -16.80 -1.93
N GLU A 521 -17.93 -17.33 -0.80
CA GLU A 521 -18.39 -16.87 0.50
C GLU A 521 -17.65 -15.62 0.88
N ILE A 522 -18.39 -14.54 1.13
CA ILE A 522 -17.86 -13.24 1.50
C ILE A 522 -17.97 -13.09 3.00
N ARG A 523 -16.85 -12.79 3.65
CA ARG A 523 -16.73 -12.58 5.10
C ARG A 523 -16.08 -11.24 5.36
N MET A 524 -16.32 -10.68 6.56
CA MET A 524 -15.61 -9.50 7.05
C MET A 524 -15.08 -9.74 8.46
N GLY A 525 -13.96 -9.10 8.79
CA GLY A 525 -13.49 -8.97 10.17
C GLY A 525 -14.54 -8.27 11.02
N ALA A 526 -14.77 -8.77 12.25
CA ALA A 526 -15.83 -8.27 13.10
C ALA A 526 -15.41 -8.25 14.57
N SER A 527 -15.74 -7.16 15.26
CA SER A 527 -15.69 -7.08 16.71
C SER A 527 -17.09 -6.84 17.26
N LEU A 528 -17.41 -7.48 18.38
CA LEU A 528 -18.71 -7.40 19.02
C LEU A 528 -18.58 -6.69 20.37
N ASN A 529 -19.10 -5.47 20.46
CA ASN A 529 -19.13 -4.69 21.69
C ASN A 529 -20.22 -3.61 21.63
N ASP A 530 -20.48 -2.95 22.75
CA ASP A 530 -21.52 -1.95 22.89
C ASP A 530 -21.29 -0.66 22.09
N GLN A 531 -20.10 -0.43 21.57
CA GLN A 531 -19.80 0.72 20.72
C GLN A 531 -20.14 0.47 19.25
N ARG A 532 -20.22 -0.78 18.83
CA ARG A 532 -20.55 -1.16 17.46
C ARG A 532 -22.02 -0.87 17.12
N SER A 533 -22.37 -1.01 15.85
CA SER A 533 -23.70 -0.71 15.32
C SER A 533 -24.48 -1.97 14.97
N MET A 534 -25.76 -1.78 14.68
CA MET A 534 -26.55 -2.73 13.89
C MET A 534 -26.76 -2.17 12.49
N PHE A 535 -26.58 -2.99 11.47
CA PHE A 535 -26.65 -2.57 10.08
C PHE A 535 -27.23 -3.62 9.15
N GLN A 536 -27.86 -3.18 8.09
CA GLN A 536 -28.28 -4.02 6.97
C GLN A 536 -27.21 -4.02 5.89
N VAL A 537 -26.90 -5.18 5.36
CA VAL A 537 -26.00 -5.38 4.23
C VAL A 537 -26.81 -5.58 2.96
N TYR A 538 -26.32 -5.00 1.86
CA TYR A 538 -26.88 -5.18 0.52
C TYR A 538 -25.74 -5.58 -0.43
N PHE A 539 -26.08 -6.34 -1.46
CA PHE A 539 -25.15 -6.76 -2.52
C PHE A 539 -25.71 -6.42 -3.90
N GLY A 540 -24.85 -6.08 -4.84
CA GLY A 540 -25.26 -5.79 -6.23
C GLY A 540 -24.08 -5.68 -7.19
N ASP A 541 -24.43 -5.52 -8.48
CA ASP A 541 -23.50 -5.36 -9.62
C ASP A 541 -23.33 -3.87 -10.02
N SER A 542 -23.99 -2.97 -9.31
CA SER A 542 -23.93 -1.53 -9.51
C SER A 542 -24.07 -0.83 -8.16
N PRO A 543 -23.42 0.33 -7.94
CA PRO A 543 -23.54 1.06 -6.69
C PRO A 543 -24.97 1.55 -6.44
N ASP A 544 -25.77 1.75 -7.50
CA ASP A 544 -27.15 2.22 -7.42
C ASP A 544 -28.19 1.07 -7.39
N ARG A 545 -27.75 -0.16 -7.63
CA ARG A 545 -28.61 -1.36 -7.69
C ARG A 545 -28.09 -2.43 -6.74
N THR A 546 -28.36 -2.25 -5.47
CA THR A 546 -28.03 -3.24 -4.44
C THR A 546 -29.31 -3.78 -3.80
N SER A 547 -29.36 -5.07 -3.53
CA SER A 547 -30.47 -5.74 -2.85
C SER A 547 -30.07 -6.21 -1.46
N PRO A 548 -30.97 -6.13 -0.46
CA PRO A 548 -30.65 -6.58 0.90
C PRO A 548 -30.32 -8.08 0.91
N ILE A 549 -29.30 -8.45 1.67
CA ILE A 549 -28.91 -9.84 1.90
C ILE A 549 -29.03 -10.17 3.37
N GLY A 550 -29.71 -11.27 3.69
CA GLY A 550 -29.94 -11.69 5.06
C GLY A 550 -30.71 -10.68 5.91
N LEU A 551 -30.68 -10.90 7.22
CA LEU A 551 -31.23 -10.00 8.23
C LEU A 551 -30.16 -8.96 8.66
N PRO A 552 -30.58 -7.83 9.27
CA PRO A 552 -29.65 -6.90 9.87
C PRO A 552 -28.69 -7.60 10.85
N ILE A 553 -27.42 -7.22 10.80
CA ILE A 553 -26.37 -7.76 11.65
C ILE A 553 -26.23 -6.84 12.86
N ASP A 554 -26.44 -7.38 14.06
CA ASP A 554 -26.21 -6.67 15.32
C ASP A 554 -24.84 -7.01 15.90
N GLN A 555 -23.97 -6.02 15.97
CA GLN A 555 -22.61 -6.14 16.54
C GLN A 555 -22.48 -5.47 17.92
N ARG A 556 -23.59 -4.95 18.48
CA ARG A 556 -23.59 -4.24 19.77
C ARG A 556 -23.48 -5.17 20.98
N GLU A 557 -23.80 -6.43 20.80
CA GLU A 557 -23.76 -7.41 21.87
C GLU A 557 -22.41 -8.12 21.92
N SER A 558 -21.97 -8.50 23.12
CA SER A 558 -20.74 -9.27 23.26
C SER A 558 -20.85 -10.65 22.62
N VAL A 559 -19.75 -11.24 22.25
CA VAL A 559 -19.68 -12.57 21.65
C VAL A 559 -20.29 -13.67 22.53
N SER A 560 -20.28 -13.48 23.84
CA SER A 560 -20.93 -14.40 24.80
C SER A 560 -22.46 -14.41 24.70
N MET A 561 -23.05 -13.42 24.05
CA MET A 561 -24.49 -13.28 23.83
C MET A 561 -24.95 -13.91 22.52
N ILE A 562 -24.04 -14.43 21.68
CA ILE A 562 -24.42 -15.13 20.44
C ILE A 562 -25.29 -16.34 20.82
N PRO A 563 -26.57 -16.40 20.38
CA PRO A 563 -27.49 -17.44 20.79
C PRO A 563 -26.99 -18.84 20.42
N GLY A 564 -27.01 -19.74 21.40
CA GLY A 564 -26.79 -21.16 21.18
C GLY A 564 -25.36 -21.64 21.01
N SER A 565 -24.39 -20.72 20.87
CA SER A 565 -22.98 -21.09 20.72
C SER A 565 -22.06 -19.92 21.04
N PRO A 566 -21.78 -19.65 22.31
CA PRO A 566 -20.84 -18.64 22.69
C PRO A 566 -19.43 -18.97 22.15
N TRP A 567 -18.63 -17.94 21.89
CA TRP A 567 -17.23 -18.12 21.57
C TRP A 567 -16.50 -18.84 22.74
N VAL A 568 -15.68 -19.83 22.40
CA VAL A 568 -14.94 -20.64 23.36
C VAL A 568 -13.46 -20.57 23.00
N ASP A 569 -12.58 -20.30 23.97
CA ASP A 569 -11.13 -20.36 23.82
C ASP A 569 -10.70 -21.80 23.47
N ASP A 570 -9.73 -21.94 22.56
CA ASP A 570 -9.22 -23.24 22.12
C ASP A 570 -8.24 -23.88 23.10
N SER A 571 -7.72 -23.11 24.05
CA SER A 571 -6.67 -23.55 24.97
C SER A 571 -7.09 -24.76 25.79
N GLY A 572 -6.30 -25.82 25.69
CA GLY A 572 -6.57 -27.08 26.44
C GLY A 572 -7.68 -27.94 25.88
N LEU A 573 -8.30 -27.58 24.77
CA LEU A 573 -9.32 -28.39 24.10
C LEU A 573 -8.69 -29.39 23.14
N SER A 574 -9.42 -30.49 22.93
CA SER A 574 -9.09 -31.45 21.86
C SER A 574 -9.45 -30.87 20.50
N GLU A 575 -8.74 -31.28 19.45
CA GLU A 575 -9.05 -30.90 18.07
C GLU A 575 -10.51 -31.13 17.68
N ALA A 576 -11.09 -32.26 18.14
CA ALA A 576 -12.49 -32.55 17.91
C ALA A 576 -13.43 -31.54 18.56
N SER A 577 -13.11 -31.08 19.79
CA SER A 577 -13.88 -30.05 20.50
C SER A 577 -13.76 -28.68 19.84
N ILE A 578 -12.57 -28.37 19.37
CA ILE A 578 -12.32 -27.12 18.61
C ILE A 578 -13.18 -27.11 17.35
N ARG A 579 -13.13 -28.18 16.56
CA ARG A 579 -13.94 -28.34 15.34
C ARG A 579 -15.46 -28.26 15.60
N GLU A 580 -15.92 -28.81 16.71
CA GLU A 580 -17.32 -28.72 17.10
C GLU A 580 -17.73 -27.30 17.46
N ASN A 581 -16.90 -26.59 18.23
CA ASN A 581 -17.12 -25.18 18.57
C ASN A 581 -17.12 -24.29 17.34
N ASP A 582 -16.17 -24.48 16.43
CA ASP A 582 -16.10 -23.74 15.18
C ASP A 582 -17.34 -23.95 14.31
N ARG A 583 -17.80 -25.20 14.20
CA ARG A 583 -19.03 -25.52 13.47
C ARG A 583 -20.28 -24.87 14.09
N ASN A 584 -20.36 -24.89 15.40
CA ASN A 584 -21.47 -24.27 16.10
C ASN A 584 -21.47 -22.75 15.91
N LEU A 585 -20.32 -22.12 16.02
CA LEU A 585 -20.15 -20.68 15.78
C LEU A 585 -20.52 -20.31 14.33
N ARG A 586 -20.06 -21.13 13.35
CA ARG A 586 -20.36 -20.96 11.93
C ARG A 586 -21.87 -21.07 11.63
N ASN A 587 -22.60 -21.94 12.32
CA ASN A 587 -24.06 -22.07 12.20
C ASN A 587 -24.79 -20.78 12.62
N GLN A 588 -24.16 -19.92 13.41
CA GLN A 588 -24.66 -18.60 13.79
C GLN A 588 -24.16 -17.49 12.86
N GLY A 589 -23.42 -17.84 11.79
CA GLY A 589 -22.87 -16.90 10.82
C GLY A 589 -21.59 -16.19 11.28
N TYR A 590 -20.90 -16.77 12.25
CA TYR A 590 -19.61 -16.27 12.73
C TYR A 590 -18.53 -17.33 12.63
N MET A 591 -17.30 -16.90 12.54
CA MET A 591 -16.10 -17.72 12.64
C MET A 591 -15.08 -17.00 13.54
N LYS A 592 -14.20 -17.75 14.17
CA LYS A 592 -13.04 -17.15 14.82
C LYS A 592 -12.18 -16.44 13.80
N SER A 593 -11.44 -15.42 14.21
CA SER A 593 -10.49 -14.75 13.31
C SER A 593 -9.46 -15.76 12.80
N PRO A 594 -8.79 -15.44 11.70
CA PRO A 594 -7.66 -16.23 11.22
C PRO A 594 -6.59 -16.34 12.30
N ASN A 595 -5.82 -17.40 12.24
CA ASN A 595 -4.79 -17.65 13.24
C ASN A 595 -3.49 -16.91 12.86
N TYR A 596 -3.45 -15.60 13.09
CA TYR A 596 -2.23 -14.81 13.00
C TYR A 596 -1.78 -14.34 14.39
N PHE A 597 -0.52 -13.99 14.51
CA PHE A 597 0.02 -13.54 15.79
C PHE A 597 -0.24 -12.05 16.00
N THR A 598 -0.50 -11.72 17.25
CA THR A 598 -0.61 -10.34 17.71
C THR A 598 0.11 -10.20 19.05
N VAL A 599 0.57 -9.01 19.35
CA VAL A 599 1.17 -8.70 20.64
C VAL A 599 0.06 -8.28 21.61
N ASP A 600 -0.09 -9.03 22.69
CA ASP A 600 -0.89 -8.60 23.84
C ASP A 600 0.07 -8.01 24.86
N GLY A 601 0.03 -6.69 25.08
CA GLY A 601 0.97 -5.97 25.94
C GLY A 601 1.11 -6.50 27.39
N SER A 602 0.15 -7.32 27.84
CA SER A 602 0.18 -7.96 29.17
C SER A 602 0.58 -9.43 29.13
N LYS A 603 0.50 -10.10 27.97
CA LYS A 603 0.62 -11.56 27.85
C LYS A 603 1.68 -11.99 26.85
N GLY A 604 2.33 -11.03 26.18
CA GLY A 604 3.26 -11.33 25.11
C GLY A 604 2.56 -11.77 23.82
N LEU A 605 3.23 -12.61 23.03
CA LEU A 605 2.72 -13.07 21.75
C LEU A 605 1.54 -14.02 21.93
N THR A 606 0.43 -13.75 21.26
CA THR A 606 -0.76 -14.59 21.25
C THR A 606 -1.33 -14.72 19.84
N THR A 607 -2.14 -15.73 19.60
CA THR A 607 -2.87 -15.86 18.34
C THR A 607 -4.23 -15.18 18.44
N THR A 608 -4.67 -14.60 17.35
CA THR A 608 -5.97 -13.90 17.30
C THR A 608 -7.16 -14.83 17.51
N ARG A 609 -7.04 -16.12 17.18
CA ARG A 609 -8.08 -17.11 17.51
C ARG A 609 -8.39 -17.17 19.01
N ASN A 610 -7.39 -16.96 19.85
CA ASN A 610 -7.48 -17.02 21.32
C ASN A 610 -7.45 -15.63 21.96
N ALA A 611 -7.55 -14.59 21.15
CA ALA A 611 -7.68 -13.23 21.66
C ALA A 611 -9.01 -13.05 22.41
N THR A 612 -9.01 -12.09 23.34
CA THR A 612 -10.24 -11.83 24.12
C THR A 612 -11.39 -11.42 23.20
N PRO A 613 -12.61 -11.83 23.52
CA PRO A 613 -13.78 -11.65 22.65
C PRO A 613 -14.14 -10.20 22.29
N ASN A 614 -13.57 -9.21 22.97
CA ASN A 614 -13.83 -7.78 22.76
C ASN A 614 -12.95 -7.12 21.68
N SER A 615 -12.01 -7.86 21.10
CA SER A 615 -11.22 -7.44 19.95
C SER A 615 -11.80 -8.07 18.68
N PRO A 616 -11.35 -7.69 17.46
CA PRO A 616 -11.85 -8.28 16.21
C PRO A 616 -11.40 -9.75 16.03
N ALA A 617 -11.68 -10.55 17.05
CA ALA A 617 -11.36 -11.96 17.10
C ALA A 617 -12.41 -12.84 16.39
N LEU A 618 -13.23 -12.24 15.54
CA LEU A 618 -14.28 -12.91 14.80
C LEU A 618 -14.28 -12.51 13.33
N ARG A 619 -14.83 -13.40 12.51
CA ARG A 619 -15.29 -13.12 11.16
C ARG A 619 -16.79 -13.24 11.09
N ARG A 620 -17.45 -12.31 10.43
CA ARG A 620 -18.87 -12.39 10.10
C ARG A 620 -19.04 -12.86 8.66
N ILE A 621 -19.74 -13.98 8.46
CA ILE A 621 -20.16 -14.44 7.15
C ILE A 621 -21.30 -13.53 6.68
N LEU A 622 -21.10 -12.84 5.57
CA LEU A 622 -22.07 -11.91 5.00
C LEU A 622 -23.02 -12.62 4.04
N THR A 623 -22.47 -13.35 3.09
CA THR A 623 -23.25 -13.99 2.01
C THR A 623 -22.37 -14.96 1.21
N THR A 624 -23.01 -15.80 0.39
CA THR A 624 -22.35 -16.52 -0.70
C THR A 624 -22.96 -16.05 -2.03
N GLN A 625 -22.12 -15.59 -2.94
CA GLN A 625 -22.53 -15.01 -4.22
C GLN A 625 -21.75 -15.65 -5.36
N TYR A 626 -22.42 -15.80 -6.51
CA TYR A 626 -21.74 -16.12 -7.76
C TYR A 626 -21.14 -14.83 -8.33
N MET A 627 -19.84 -14.86 -8.57
CA MET A 627 -19.09 -13.71 -9.10
C MET A 627 -18.27 -14.14 -10.33
N GLU A 628 -18.06 -13.21 -11.22
CA GLU A 628 -17.35 -13.41 -12.50
C GLU A 628 -16.18 -12.41 -12.59
N PRO A 629 -15.04 -12.83 -13.14
CA PRO A 629 -13.92 -11.93 -13.39
C PRO A 629 -14.33 -10.82 -14.39
N GLY A 630 -13.72 -9.65 -14.23
CA GLY A 630 -14.03 -8.50 -15.08
C GLY A 630 -15.28 -7.73 -14.68
N LYS A 631 -16.19 -8.32 -13.92
CA LYS A 631 -17.37 -7.62 -13.38
C LYS A 631 -17.05 -6.89 -12.06
N SER A 632 -17.73 -5.78 -11.84
CA SER A 632 -17.69 -5.05 -10.58
C SER A 632 -18.85 -5.46 -9.69
N TYR A 633 -18.56 -5.65 -8.41
CA TYR A 633 -19.54 -5.96 -7.39
C TYR A 633 -19.42 -4.98 -6.23
N TYR A 634 -20.52 -4.80 -5.50
CA TYR A 634 -20.64 -3.79 -4.47
C TYR A 634 -21.35 -4.33 -3.24
N LEU A 635 -20.85 -3.92 -2.07
CA LEU A 635 -21.55 -4.05 -0.80
C LEU A 635 -22.02 -2.67 -0.34
N ARG A 636 -23.29 -2.55 0.06
CA ARG A 636 -23.79 -1.38 0.77
C ARG A 636 -24.02 -1.74 2.21
N PHE A 637 -23.56 -0.88 3.09
CA PHE A 637 -23.76 -0.97 4.52
C PHE A 637 -24.60 0.21 4.98
N LYS A 638 -25.74 -0.09 5.61
CA LYS A 638 -26.66 0.92 6.07
C LYS A 638 -27.00 0.69 7.53
N SER A 639 -26.75 1.70 8.36
CA SER A 639 -27.12 1.67 9.78
C SER A 639 -28.60 1.40 9.96
N ALA A 640 -28.93 0.44 10.81
CA ALA A 640 -30.30 0.11 11.20
C ALA A 640 -30.70 0.75 12.54
N VAL A 641 -29.80 1.55 13.14
CA VAL A 641 -30.02 2.25 14.41
C VAL A 641 -29.84 3.74 14.25
N GLU A 642 -30.61 4.50 15.02
CA GLU A 642 -30.57 5.98 15.01
C GLU A 642 -29.60 6.55 16.07
N ALA A 643 -28.41 5.97 16.17
CA ALA A 643 -27.42 6.41 17.15
C ALA A 643 -26.19 6.98 16.43
N SER A 644 -25.90 8.26 16.66
CA SER A 644 -24.78 8.96 16.02
C SER A 644 -23.40 8.54 16.54
N ASN A 645 -23.33 7.87 17.68
CA ASN A 645 -22.08 7.44 18.32
C ASN A 645 -21.76 5.95 18.12
N LYS A 646 -22.53 5.25 17.30
CA LYS A 646 -22.29 3.83 16.99
C LYS A 646 -21.38 3.71 15.79
N GLN A 647 -20.55 2.69 15.81
CA GLN A 647 -19.43 2.49 14.90
C GLN A 647 -19.66 1.29 13.99
N PHE A 648 -19.28 1.43 12.74
CA PHE A 648 -19.05 0.34 11.81
C PHE A 648 -17.56 0.24 11.57
N MET A 649 -16.99 -0.91 11.88
CA MET A 649 -15.59 -1.21 11.66
C MET A 649 -15.43 -1.94 10.34
N LEU A 650 -14.54 -1.45 9.51
CA LEU A 650 -14.11 -2.11 8.29
C LEU A 650 -12.61 -2.41 8.46
N ASP A 651 -12.32 -3.68 8.73
CA ASP A 651 -10.98 -4.18 8.99
C ASP A 651 -10.46 -4.93 7.75
N TYR A 652 -10.97 -6.11 7.47
CA TYR A 652 -10.65 -6.87 6.26
C TYR A 652 -11.85 -7.61 5.71
N PHE A 653 -11.73 -8.05 4.46
CA PHE A 653 -12.64 -8.99 3.82
C PHE A 653 -11.94 -10.30 3.48
N GLU A 654 -12.71 -11.38 3.45
CA GLU A 654 -12.31 -12.63 2.82
C GLU A 654 -13.28 -13.00 1.70
N PHE A 655 -12.71 -13.41 0.58
CA PHE A 655 -13.43 -14.02 -0.54
C PHE A 655 -12.96 -15.46 -0.65
N VAL A 656 -13.81 -16.40 -0.24
CA VAL A 656 -13.45 -17.80 -0.14
C VAL A 656 -14.19 -18.60 -1.20
N PRO A 657 -13.51 -19.22 -2.16
CA PRO A 657 -14.15 -20.12 -3.10
C PRO A 657 -14.91 -21.23 -2.35
N VAL A 658 -16.14 -21.51 -2.78
CA VAL A 658 -17.00 -22.53 -2.13
C VAL A 658 -16.34 -23.92 -2.16
N SER A 659 -15.46 -24.18 -3.11
CA SER A 659 -14.64 -25.40 -3.15
C SER A 659 -13.74 -25.56 -1.92
N ILE A 660 -13.20 -24.45 -1.39
CA ILE A 660 -12.40 -24.44 -0.16
C ILE A 660 -13.31 -24.56 1.07
N VAL A 661 -14.41 -23.79 1.11
CA VAL A 661 -15.38 -23.84 2.21
C VAL A 661 -15.93 -25.26 2.46
N ASN A 662 -16.14 -26.00 1.38
CA ASN A 662 -16.67 -27.36 1.41
C ASN A 662 -15.59 -28.44 1.36
N ALA A 663 -14.32 -28.10 1.52
CA ALA A 663 -13.24 -29.07 1.54
C ALA A 663 -13.38 -30.03 2.75
N VAL A 664 -12.79 -31.23 2.61
CA VAL A 664 -12.79 -32.23 3.68
C VAL A 664 -11.96 -31.76 4.87
N GLU A 665 -10.84 -31.13 4.60
CA GLU A 665 -10.01 -30.51 5.64
C GLU A 665 -10.67 -29.21 6.11
N PRO A 666 -10.83 -29.06 7.43
CA PRO A 666 -11.42 -27.85 7.98
C PRO A 666 -10.57 -26.62 7.66
N GLU A 667 -11.24 -25.61 7.22
CA GLU A 667 -10.65 -24.31 7.00
C GLU A 667 -10.28 -23.64 8.35
N ASP A 668 -9.11 -23.04 8.44
CA ASP A 668 -8.69 -22.18 9.57
C ASP A 668 -8.76 -22.76 10.98
N ILE A 669 -8.46 -23.99 11.16
CA ILE A 669 -8.32 -24.53 12.51
C ILE A 669 -6.99 -24.15 13.15
N TRP A 670 -6.05 -23.75 12.35
CA TRP A 670 -4.65 -23.49 12.74
C TRP A 670 -4.28 -22.04 12.70
#